data_a315ab331d42bad1a54ef172f199350d
#
_entry.id   a315ab331d42bad1a54ef172f199350d
#
_cell.length_a   1.000
_cell.length_b   1.000
_cell.length_c   1.000
_cell.angle_alpha   90.00
_cell.angle_beta   90.00
_cell.angle_gamma   90.00
#
_symmetry.space_group_name_H-M   'P 1'
#
loop_
_entity.id
_entity.type
_entity.pdbx_description
1 polymer ?
#
loop_
_entity_poly.entity_id
_entity_poly.type
_entity_poly.pdbx_seq_one_letter_code
_entity_poly.pdbx_strand_id
1 'polypeptide(L)'
;MLGNDTPSGEPLGVFLVNRPIRLVRWFWLLSLLALIGPAHAATNDYLAELTAKSRTLGLHERREWNRLLHYTKNLLLPGVHGLADAPRFYLAVDGKTNPQTELEATLASFFSGVEETNQVQNPQCQFIARFAWLDEQLGFDPARMPRRACKRFEEWRDTLNPQGVSLIFPSAYINNPSSMYGHTLLRIDGKDQDEKTRLLAYAINYAANTNETNGVVFAIKGLFGGYAGAFSMMPYYLKVREYNDLENRDIWEYELNLTAPEIDRLLMHVWELGPVWFDYYFFDENCSYYLLELLEVARPGIDLTSRFRWWAIPADTVRAVVEQQGMLKRTHYRPSNATLIQHRLGLMNDSERSLAFRISLGRVEPEDPRLSALPAPQQARVLELGYDYLNYVRATGRKPVAEPAALARELLLARSRIDAATDDPPVAAPEVRPDQGHGTSRLAFAAGRRDGANFVELRGRPTYHDLMDADGGYARGAQIEFFDFGVRHYDGDIGSRMEDVTPVRIISIAPRNEFFQPLSWKFDTGWARRRIADGSEPLVFGVHGATGLAWVVPDPFRSTTLVYAFIESTAQVDQRLDSGFALGAGPSLGVQCDLTSRWRTAAYLTGQRFFAGDTDTTWSGGLRQRYTLDTNHALRLDLSHDRQEKQSWNTALIALDWYF
;
A
#
# COMPACT_ATOMS: atom_id res chain seq x y z
N MET A 1 -23.39 6.02 32.97
CA MET A 1 -23.41 6.45 34.41
C MET A 1 -21.97 6.64 34.80
N LEU A 2 -21.69 7.86 35.30
CA LEU A 2 -20.53 8.31 36.06
C LEU A 2 -19.19 8.36 35.31
N GLY A 3 -18.46 9.45 35.25
CA GLY A 3 -18.63 10.82 35.70
C GLY A 3 -17.44 11.63 35.19
N ASN A 4 -17.72 12.83 34.75
CA ASN A 4 -16.72 13.87 34.46
C ASN A 4 -15.99 14.25 35.76
N ASP A 5 -14.69 14.54 35.64
CA ASP A 5 -14.05 15.54 36.47
C ASP A 5 -12.90 16.20 35.72
N THR A 6 -13.14 17.42 35.34
CA THR A 6 -12.12 18.44 35.01
C THR A 6 -11.80 19.22 36.28
N PRO A 7 -10.58 19.70 36.49
CA PRO A 7 -10.36 20.90 37.28
C PRO A 7 -9.85 22.05 36.40
N SER A 8 -10.64 23.11 36.46
CA SER A 8 -10.30 24.49 36.14
C SER A 8 -9.34 25.05 37.21
N GLY A 9 -8.41 25.91 36.79
CA GLY A 9 -7.56 26.67 37.69
C GLY A 9 -6.95 27.89 36.97
N GLU A 10 -7.44 29.02 37.38
CA GLU A 10 -7.16 30.38 36.89
C GLU A 10 -5.75 30.91 37.24
N PRO A 11 -5.40 32.14 36.77
CA PRO A 11 -4.04 32.64 36.68
C PRO A 11 -3.64 33.52 37.87
N LEU A 12 -2.39 33.54 38.19
CA LEU A 12 -1.75 34.47 39.14
C LEU A 12 -0.59 35.13 38.43
N GLY A 13 -0.50 36.38 38.24
CA GLY A 13 -0.52 37.47 39.20
C GLY A 13 0.85 38.14 39.09
N VAL A 14 0.85 39.32 38.38
CA VAL A 14 2.03 40.20 38.22
C VAL A 14 2.37 40.81 39.57
N PHE A 15 3.63 40.74 40.03
CA PHE A 15 4.19 41.63 41.01
C PHE A 15 5.41 42.38 40.50
N LEU A 16 5.18 43.64 40.22
CA LEU A 16 6.20 44.68 40.10
C LEU A 16 6.68 45.06 41.50
N VAL A 17 8.00 45.03 41.73
CA VAL A 17 8.60 45.76 42.84
C VAL A 17 9.83 46.54 42.32
N ASN A 18 9.78 47.82 42.61
CA ASN A 18 10.75 48.86 42.25
C ASN A 18 11.93 48.94 43.25
N ARG A 19 13.15 48.99 42.73
CA ARG A 19 14.37 49.78 43.06
C ARG A 19 14.91 49.80 44.50
N PRO A 20 16.22 50.10 44.75
CA PRO A 20 17.12 51.01 44.02
C PRO A 20 18.60 50.57 43.78
N ILE A 21 19.25 51.33 42.96
CA ILE A 21 20.62 51.38 42.53
C ILE A 21 21.62 51.51 43.71
N ARG A 22 22.68 50.69 43.70
CA ARG A 22 23.99 51.09 44.27
C ARG A 22 25.13 50.69 43.33
N LEU A 23 25.78 51.70 42.79
CA LEU A 23 27.12 51.65 42.23
C LEU A 23 28.12 51.19 43.27
N VAL A 24 28.90 50.13 42.98
CA VAL A 24 30.34 49.95 43.34
C VAL A 24 30.78 48.57 42.82
N ARG A 25 31.84 48.58 42.02
CA ARG A 25 32.79 47.51 41.63
C ARG A 25 32.90 47.20 40.13
N TRP A 26 33.44 48.17 39.48
CA TRP A 26 34.03 48.06 38.12
C TRP A 26 35.53 47.72 38.21
N PHE A 27 35.96 46.60 38.79
CA PHE A 27 37.39 46.23 38.74
C PHE A 27 37.69 44.72 38.69
N TRP A 28 36.67 43.86 38.66
CA TRP A 28 36.90 42.42 38.54
C TRP A 28 36.27 41.72 37.33
N LEU A 29 35.72 42.48 36.36
CA LEU A 29 35.08 41.98 35.16
C LEU A 29 35.99 41.89 33.91
N LEU A 30 37.19 42.46 33.97
CA LEU A 30 38.16 42.47 32.88
C LEU A 30 39.12 41.28 32.85
N SER A 31 39.21 40.49 33.89
CA SER A 31 40.06 39.30 33.94
C SER A 31 39.36 37.97 33.65
N LEU A 32 38.03 37.94 33.55
CA LEU A 32 37.28 36.75 33.12
C LEU A 32 36.99 36.69 31.63
N LEU A 33 37.11 37.82 30.91
CA LEU A 33 36.89 37.89 29.47
C LEU A 33 38.07 37.44 28.62
N ALA A 34 39.23 37.24 29.22
CA ALA A 34 40.46 36.80 28.54
C ALA A 34 40.58 35.26 28.40
N LEU A 35 39.76 34.45 29.08
CA LEU A 35 39.83 32.99 29.06
C LEU A 35 38.77 32.32 28.16
N ILE A 36 37.80 33.08 27.62
CA ILE A 36 36.77 32.59 26.74
C ILE A 36 37.11 32.79 25.23
N GLY A 37 38.13 33.57 24.93
CA GLY A 37 38.46 34.00 23.55
C GLY A 37 39.08 32.91 22.64
N PRO A 38 39.99 32.02 23.06
CA PRO A 38 40.70 31.16 22.11
C PRO A 38 39.90 29.94 21.65
N ALA A 39 39.02 29.39 22.50
CA ALA A 39 38.25 28.19 22.16
C ALA A 39 37.15 28.46 21.15
N HIS A 40 36.46 29.61 21.28
CA HIS A 40 35.42 29.98 20.32
C HIS A 40 35.97 30.43 18.95
N ALA A 41 37.17 31.09 18.94
CA ALA A 41 37.82 31.45 17.68
C ALA A 41 38.27 30.18 16.91
N ALA A 42 38.89 29.21 17.59
CA ALA A 42 39.35 27.95 16.97
C ALA A 42 38.19 27.09 16.45
N THR A 43 37.02 27.11 17.11
CA THR A 43 35.83 26.43 16.67
C THR A 43 35.22 27.04 15.42
N ASN A 44 35.15 28.37 15.36
CA ASN A 44 34.67 29.12 14.19
C ASN A 44 35.60 28.94 12.98
N ASP A 45 36.90 28.88 13.17
CA ASP A 45 37.88 28.66 12.10
C ASP A 45 37.71 27.26 11.48
N TYR A 46 37.47 26.23 12.31
CA TYR A 46 37.28 24.87 11.81
C TYR A 46 35.96 24.68 11.08
N LEU A 47 34.89 25.27 11.57
CA LEU A 47 33.60 25.26 10.86
C LEU A 47 33.74 25.96 9.51
N ALA A 48 34.43 27.09 9.42
CA ALA A 48 34.69 27.80 8.17
C ALA A 48 35.50 26.94 7.18
N GLU A 49 36.52 26.22 7.67
CA GLU A 49 37.30 25.27 6.88
C GLU A 49 36.44 24.14 6.31
N LEU A 50 35.63 23.48 7.15
CA LEU A 50 34.72 22.41 6.72
C LEU A 50 33.67 22.88 5.71
N THR A 51 33.11 24.08 5.95
CA THR A 51 32.16 24.70 5.04
C THR A 51 32.79 25.00 3.68
N ALA A 52 34.00 25.58 3.66
CA ALA A 52 34.71 25.84 2.40
C ALA A 52 35.05 24.54 1.66
N LYS A 53 35.50 23.51 2.39
CA LYS A 53 35.77 22.17 1.84
C LYS A 53 34.51 21.53 1.25
N SER A 54 33.39 21.60 1.95
CA SER A 54 32.10 21.04 1.48
C SER A 54 31.63 21.70 0.18
N ARG A 55 31.78 23.01 0.06
CA ARG A 55 31.50 23.77 -1.18
C ARG A 55 32.41 23.35 -2.33
N THR A 56 33.73 23.28 -2.06
CA THR A 56 34.73 22.88 -3.07
C THR A 56 34.46 21.45 -3.60
N LEU A 57 34.00 20.54 -2.74
CA LEU A 57 33.64 19.16 -3.10
C LEU A 57 32.24 19.02 -3.69
N GLY A 58 31.46 20.10 -3.71
CA GLY A 58 30.08 20.10 -4.22
C GLY A 58 29.15 19.15 -3.47
N LEU A 59 29.34 18.97 -2.15
CA LEU A 59 28.64 17.93 -1.38
C LEU A 59 27.12 18.12 -1.37
N HIS A 60 26.63 19.35 -1.44
CA HIS A 60 25.20 19.66 -1.51
C HIS A 60 24.52 19.17 -2.80
N GLU A 61 25.28 18.91 -3.88
CA GLU A 61 24.78 18.37 -5.15
C GLU A 61 24.83 16.83 -5.16
N ARG A 62 25.53 16.23 -4.20
CA ARG A 62 25.66 14.78 -4.13
C ARG A 62 24.30 14.11 -3.89
N ARG A 63 24.08 13.01 -4.59
CA ARG A 63 22.83 12.27 -4.49
C ARG A 63 22.59 11.78 -3.06
N GLU A 64 23.62 11.30 -2.38
CA GLU A 64 23.55 10.80 -1.02
C GLU A 64 23.04 11.87 -0.05
N TRP A 65 23.55 13.11 -0.17
CA TRP A 65 23.06 14.24 0.61
C TRP A 65 21.59 14.53 0.33
N ASN A 66 21.23 14.54 -0.95
CA ASN A 66 19.84 14.80 -1.35
C ASN A 66 18.90 13.70 -0.87
N ARG A 67 19.34 12.43 -0.78
CA ARG A 67 18.53 11.33 -0.25
C ARG A 67 18.38 11.40 1.27
N LEU A 68 19.43 11.72 2.01
CA LEU A 68 19.34 11.93 3.46
C LEU A 68 18.35 13.05 3.84
N LEU A 69 18.10 14.01 2.95
CA LEU A 69 17.21 15.14 3.18
C LEU A 69 15.89 15.04 2.39
N HIS A 70 15.64 13.90 1.72
CA HIS A 70 14.43 13.68 0.93
C HIS A 70 14.16 14.80 -0.10
N TYR A 71 15.22 15.31 -0.76
CA TYR A 71 15.04 16.27 -1.84
C TYR A 71 14.61 15.58 -3.13
N THR A 72 13.61 16.14 -3.77
CA THR A 72 13.17 15.77 -5.11
C THR A 72 13.29 16.95 -6.07
N LYS A 73 13.43 16.66 -7.37
CA LYS A 73 13.46 17.70 -8.41
C LYS A 73 12.04 18.22 -8.66
N ASN A 74 11.90 19.53 -8.78
CA ASN A 74 10.64 20.12 -9.19
C ASN A 74 10.27 19.62 -10.61
N LEU A 75 8.99 19.33 -10.82
CA LEU A 75 8.50 18.78 -12.08
C LEU A 75 8.57 19.79 -13.24
N LEU A 76 8.20 21.02 -12.98
CA LEU A 76 8.02 22.09 -13.99
C LEU A 76 8.98 23.28 -13.83
N LEU A 77 9.66 23.39 -12.70
CA LEU A 77 10.55 24.51 -12.39
C LEU A 77 11.96 23.98 -12.10
N PRO A 78 13.02 24.78 -12.38
CA PRO A 78 14.36 24.40 -11.95
C PRO A 78 14.45 24.38 -10.41
N GLY A 79 15.33 23.52 -9.87
CA GLY A 79 15.58 23.40 -8.45
C GLY A 79 15.02 22.11 -7.84
N VAL A 80 15.18 22.02 -6.52
CA VAL A 80 14.73 20.90 -5.70
C VAL A 80 13.83 21.42 -4.58
N HIS A 81 13.02 20.53 -4.03
CA HIS A 81 12.33 20.77 -2.78
C HIS A 81 12.40 19.52 -1.90
N GLY A 82 12.40 19.71 -0.60
CA GLY A 82 12.40 18.64 0.37
C GLY A 82 11.00 18.18 0.69
N LEU A 83 10.79 16.89 0.80
CA LEU A 83 9.47 16.27 1.05
C LEU A 83 9.09 16.29 2.54
N ALA A 84 10.07 16.41 3.46
CA ALA A 84 9.79 16.42 4.89
C ALA A 84 9.08 17.71 5.31
N ASP A 85 7.99 17.59 6.08
CA ASP A 85 7.16 18.70 6.54
C ASP A 85 7.34 19.02 8.02
N ALA A 86 8.07 18.18 8.75
CA ALA A 86 8.39 18.41 10.16
C ALA A 86 9.29 19.66 10.35
N PRO A 87 8.89 20.66 11.15
CA PRO A 87 9.54 21.97 11.21
C PRO A 87 11.01 21.98 11.64
N ARG A 88 11.49 20.87 12.24
CA ARG A 88 12.88 20.77 12.76
C ARG A 88 13.75 19.82 11.96
N PHE A 89 13.26 19.33 10.83
CA PHE A 89 14.04 18.43 9.98
C PHE A 89 15.09 19.20 9.18
N TYR A 90 14.70 20.35 8.60
CA TYR A 90 15.62 21.27 7.98
C TYR A 90 16.05 22.33 9.00
N LEU A 91 17.38 22.55 9.09
CA LEU A 91 17.98 23.47 10.07
C LEU A 91 18.14 24.88 9.52
N ALA A 92 18.33 25.02 8.21
CA ALA A 92 18.35 26.32 7.55
C ALA A 92 16.93 26.86 7.32
N VAL A 93 16.75 28.17 7.33
CA VAL A 93 15.45 28.81 7.08
C VAL A 93 14.89 28.47 5.69
N ASP A 94 15.77 28.41 4.69
CA ASP A 94 15.47 28.03 3.31
C ASP A 94 15.86 26.57 2.99
N GLY A 95 16.18 25.78 4.02
CA GLY A 95 16.71 24.40 3.91
C GLY A 95 15.80 23.47 3.10
N LYS A 96 14.48 23.69 3.11
CA LYS A 96 13.54 22.89 2.31
C LYS A 96 13.75 23.03 0.79
N THR A 97 14.39 24.12 0.32
CA THR A 97 14.60 24.42 -1.10
C THR A 97 16.07 24.66 -1.48
N ASN A 98 16.95 24.70 -0.51
CA ASN A 98 18.36 25.02 -0.71
C ASN A 98 19.26 24.00 0.02
N PRO A 99 19.70 22.92 -0.68
CA PRO A 99 20.55 21.88 -0.09
C PRO A 99 21.89 22.37 0.44
N GLN A 100 22.43 23.50 -0.11
CA GLN A 100 23.70 24.05 0.34
C GLN A 100 23.59 24.70 1.69
N THR A 101 22.61 25.62 1.88
CA THR A 101 22.39 26.28 3.17
C THR A 101 22.04 25.30 4.26
N GLU A 102 21.29 24.23 3.92
CA GLU A 102 20.97 23.13 4.84
C GLU A 102 22.21 22.35 5.25
N LEU A 103 23.12 22.05 4.32
CA LEU A 103 24.38 21.38 4.64
C LEU A 103 25.23 22.23 5.59
N GLU A 104 25.34 23.53 5.34
CA GLU A 104 26.10 24.48 6.16
C GLU A 104 25.49 24.62 7.56
N ALA A 105 24.16 24.69 7.66
CA ALA A 105 23.43 24.73 8.92
C ALA A 105 23.62 23.41 9.72
N THR A 106 23.59 22.28 9.02
CA THR A 106 23.84 20.97 9.60
C THR A 106 25.26 20.89 10.18
N LEU A 107 26.29 21.28 9.41
CA LEU A 107 27.67 21.36 9.90
C LEU A 107 27.78 22.24 11.14
N ALA A 108 27.19 23.45 11.10
CA ALA A 108 27.21 24.36 12.23
C ALA A 108 26.56 23.78 13.49
N SER A 109 25.50 23.01 13.33
CA SER A 109 24.80 22.37 14.44
C SER A 109 25.66 21.36 15.23
N PHE A 110 26.60 20.69 14.55
CA PHE A 110 27.49 19.70 15.17
C PHE A 110 28.51 20.29 16.14
N PHE A 111 28.73 21.60 16.07
CA PHE A 111 29.55 22.34 17.03
C PHE A 111 28.76 22.82 18.25
N SER A 112 27.47 22.49 18.32
CA SER A 112 26.64 22.88 19.45
C SER A 112 27.11 22.20 20.75
N GLY A 113 27.19 22.98 21.82
CA GLY A 113 27.53 22.51 23.15
C GLY A 113 26.36 21.83 23.89
N VAL A 114 25.28 21.51 23.20
CA VAL A 114 24.09 20.88 23.82
C VAL A 114 24.45 19.52 24.37
N GLU A 115 24.27 19.34 25.67
CA GLU A 115 24.41 18.03 26.30
C GLU A 115 23.13 17.20 26.11
N GLU A 116 23.31 15.90 25.91
CA GLU A 116 22.19 14.97 25.76
C GLU A 116 21.41 14.82 27.08
N THR A 117 20.09 14.98 27.01
CA THR A 117 19.17 14.73 28.13
C THR A 117 18.06 13.79 27.65
N ASN A 118 17.16 13.36 28.55
CA ASN A 118 16.03 12.54 28.17
C ASN A 118 15.08 13.22 27.16
N GLN A 119 15.11 14.57 27.05
CA GLN A 119 14.21 15.33 26.19
C GLN A 119 14.92 15.98 24.99
N VAL A 120 16.24 16.20 25.09
CA VAL A 120 17.04 16.90 24.06
C VAL A 120 18.22 16.04 23.67
N GLN A 121 18.39 15.80 22.38
CA GLN A 121 19.56 15.12 21.82
C GLN A 121 20.59 16.14 21.35
N ASN A 122 21.88 15.77 21.47
CA ASN A 122 22.92 16.50 20.77
C ASN A 122 22.74 16.35 19.24
N PRO A 123 22.93 17.40 18.44
CA PRO A 123 22.77 17.33 16.98
C PRO A 123 23.58 16.22 16.29
N GLN A 124 24.79 15.88 16.77
CA GLN A 124 25.57 14.74 16.24
C GLN A 124 24.82 13.40 16.40
N CYS A 125 24.00 13.26 17.45
CA CYS A 125 23.22 12.05 17.74
C CYS A 125 21.80 12.12 17.19
N GLN A 126 21.24 13.32 17.07
CA GLN A 126 19.94 13.53 16.44
C GLN A 126 20.02 13.31 14.93
N PHE A 127 21.07 13.85 14.29
CA PHE A 127 21.31 13.75 12.84
C PHE A 127 22.50 12.82 12.57
N ILE A 128 22.45 11.61 13.15
CA ILE A 128 23.57 10.67 13.16
C ILE A 128 23.95 10.16 11.76
N ALA A 129 22.98 10.00 10.84
CA ALA A 129 23.25 9.61 9.47
C ALA A 129 23.93 10.73 8.68
N ARG A 130 23.47 11.98 8.84
CA ARG A 130 24.10 13.16 8.26
C ARG A 130 25.50 13.36 8.81
N PHE A 131 25.69 13.18 10.14
CA PHE A 131 27.01 13.27 10.78
C PHE A 131 27.96 12.21 10.22
N ALA A 132 27.54 10.96 10.14
CA ALA A 132 28.38 9.86 9.64
C ALA A 132 28.77 10.07 8.17
N TRP A 133 27.82 10.51 7.31
CA TRP A 133 28.10 10.77 5.91
C TRP A 133 29.05 11.97 5.73
N LEU A 134 28.82 13.07 6.46
CA LEU A 134 29.69 14.24 6.38
C LEU A 134 31.10 13.95 6.93
N ASP A 135 31.22 13.15 7.99
CA ASP A 135 32.52 12.69 8.50
C ASP A 135 33.28 11.84 7.46
N GLU A 136 32.58 10.95 6.76
CA GLU A 136 33.16 10.15 5.67
C GLU A 136 33.67 11.03 4.52
N GLN A 137 32.95 12.12 4.15
CA GLN A 137 33.32 13.00 3.05
C GLN A 137 34.40 14.04 3.44
N LEU A 138 34.35 14.56 4.66
CA LEU A 138 35.19 15.68 5.10
C LEU A 138 36.36 15.23 5.99
N GLY A 139 36.29 14.06 6.66
CA GLY A 139 37.29 13.57 7.59
C GLY A 139 37.40 14.47 8.81
N PHE A 140 36.40 14.43 9.70
CA PHE A 140 36.38 15.28 10.89
C PHE A 140 37.55 15.00 11.81
N ASP A 141 38.23 16.07 12.26
CA ASP A 141 39.30 15.99 13.25
C ASP A 141 38.71 15.88 14.66
N PRO A 142 38.87 14.74 15.35
CA PRO A 142 38.34 14.54 16.70
C PRO A 142 38.89 15.52 17.76
N ALA A 143 40.06 16.08 17.53
CA ALA A 143 40.64 17.08 18.43
C ALA A 143 39.96 18.45 18.32
N ARG A 144 39.41 18.78 17.12
CA ARG A 144 38.75 20.05 16.83
C ARG A 144 37.21 19.94 16.90
N MET A 145 36.65 18.74 16.70
CA MET A 145 35.23 18.42 16.88
C MET A 145 35.10 17.06 17.61
N PRO A 146 35.10 17.07 18.95
CA PRO A 146 34.94 15.83 19.70
C PRO A 146 33.68 15.09 19.40
N ARG A 147 33.79 13.80 19.12
CA ARG A 147 32.61 12.94 18.88
C ARG A 147 31.81 12.75 20.16
N ARG A 148 30.50 12.82 20.07
CA ARG A 148 29.59 12.54 21.19
C ARG A 148 29.22 11.07 21.22
N ALA A 149 29.10 10.50 22.43
CA ALA A 149 28.57 9.16 22.63
C ALA A 149 27.04 9.21 22.47
N CYS A 150 26.52 8.56 21.43
CA CYS A 150 25.08 8.54 21.13
C CYS A 150 24.41 7.33 21.80
N LYS A 151 24.47 7.25 23.13
CA LYS A 151 24.02 6.08 23.93
C LYS A 151 22.60 5.64 23.61
N ARG A 152 21.67 6.59 23.46
CA ARG A 152 20.26 6.28 23.16
C ARG A 152 20.11 5.59 21.79
N PHE A 153 20.86 6.03 20.79
CA PHE A 153 20.89 5.35 19.49
C PHE A 153 21.52 3.95 19.60
N GLU A 154 22.65 3.84 20.31
CA GLU A 154 23.35 2.56 20.50
C GLU A 154 22.44 1.54 21.21
N GLU A 155 21.81 1.91 22.34
CA GLU A 155 20.87 1.08 23.08
C GLU A 155 19.67 0.66 22.22
N TRP A 156 19.11 1.59 21.44
CA TRP A 156 18.02 1.30 20.53
C TRP A 156 18.45 0.32 19.43
N ARG A 157 19.61 0.54 18.80
CA ARG A 157 20.17 -0.35 17.78
C ARG A 157 20.46 -1.75 18.34
N ASP A 158 21.02 -1.82 19.52
CA ASP A 158 21.34 -3.09 20.18
C ASP A 158 20.08 -3.91 20.53
N THR A 159 18.98 -3.23 20.86
CA THR A 159 17.67 -3.88 21.05
C THR A 159 17.19 -4.58 19.78
N LEU A 160 17.51 -4.05 18.60
CA LEU A 160 17.15 -4.66 17.31
C LEU A 160 18.03 -5.85 16.96
N ASN A 161 19.27 -5.91 17.49
CA ASN A 161 20.29 -6.94 17.20
C ASN A 161 20.40 -7.25 15.68
N PRO A 162 20.62 -6.26 14.81
CA PRO A 162 20.39 -6.36 13.38
C PRO A 162 21.41 -7.25 12.68
N GLN A 163 20.94 -8.14 11.80
CA GLN A 163 21.76 -8.98 10.94
C GLN A 163 21.34 -8.93 9.48
N GLY A 164 20.08 -8.65 9.20
CA GLY A 164 19.51 -8.62 7.87
C GLY A 164 18.33 -7.68 7.77
N VAL A 165 17.88 -7.45 6.54
CA VAL A 165 16.67 -6.68 6.25
C VAL A 165 15.84 -7.45 5.22
N SER A 166 14.54 -7.54 5.46
CA SER A 166 13.59 -8.12 4.52
C SER A 166 12.54 -7.07 4.13
N LEU A 167 12.30 -6.93 2.83
CA LEU A 167 11.15 -6.19 2.32
C LEU A 167 9.91 -7.08 2.42
N ILE A 168 8.89 -6.63 3.10
CA ILE A 168 7.66 -7.35 3.35
C ILE A 168 6.54 -6.75 2.52
N PHE A 169 5.83 -7.58 1.79
CA PHE A 169 4.71 -7.20 0.94
C PHE A 169 3.46 -8.04 1.27
N PRO A 170 2.55 -7.54 2.11
CA PRO A 170 1.20 -8.07 2.21
C PRO A 170 0.44 -7.80 0.91
N SER A 171 -0.14 -8.85 0.32
CA SER A 171 -0.86 -8.78 -0.95
C SER A 171 -1.98 -7.73 -0.94
N ALA A 172 -2.39 -7.28 -2.11
CA ALA A 172 -3.46 -6.31 -2.29
C ALA A 172 -4.76 -6.72 -1.58
N TYR A 173 -5.43 -5.76 -0.94
CA TYR A 173 -6.70 -5.98 -0.24
C TYR A 173 -7.74 -4.94 -0.66
N ILE A 174 -8.60 -5.32 -1.59
CA ILE A 174 -9.55 -4.43 -2.27
C ILE A 174 -10.60 -3.80 -1.34
N ASN A 175 -10.85 -4.40 -0.17
CA ASN A 175 -11.87 -3.92 0.76
C ASN A 175 -11.37 -2.84 1.73
N ASN A 176 -10.09 -2.45 1.63
CA ASN A 176 -9.50 -1.36 2.41
C ASN A 176 -8.79 -0.38 1.47
N PRO A 177 -9.27 0.88 1.32
CA PRO A 177 -8.68 1.86 0.41
C PRO A 177 -7.18 2.09 0.63
N SER A 178 -6.69 2.06 1.88
CA SER A 178 -5.28 2.26 2.20
C SER A 178 -4.38 1.09 1.80
N SER A 179 -4.94 -0.07 1.51
CA SER A 179 -4.24 -1.31 1.24
C SER A 179 -4.64 -1.98 -0.08
N MET A 180 -5.46 -1.29 -0.90
CA MET A 180 -6.00 -1.91 -2.11
C MET A 180 -4.94 -2.27 -3.15
N TYR A 181 -3.79 -1.58 -3.16
CA TYR A 181 -2.63 -1.90 -4.00
C TYR A 181 -1.60 -2.81 -3.34
N GLY A 182 -1.85 -3.26 -2.11
CA GLY A 182 -0.86 -3.84 -1.24
C GLY A 182 -0.26 -2.82 -0.29
N HIS A 183 0.68 -3.26 0.52
CA HIS A 183 1.44 -2.42 1.43
C HIS A 183 2.90 -2.88 1.42
N THR A 184 3.82 -2.05 1.86
CA THR A 184 5.21 -2.45 2.05
C THR A 184 5.72 -2.00 3.41
N LEU A 185 6.60 -2.79 3.98
CA LEU A 185 7.35 -2.46 5.19
C LEU A 185 8.71 -3.17 5.16
N LEU A 186 9.67 -2.68 5.96
CA LEU A 186 10.96 -3.36 6.14
C LEU A 186 10.96 -4.07 7.48
N ARG A 187 11.38 -5.34 7.49
CA ARG A 187 11.65 -6.09 8.72
C ARG A 187 13.16 -6.11 8.96
N ILE A 188 13.56 -5.80 10.17
CA ILE A 188 14.96 -5.92 10.64
C ILE A 188 15.11 -7.30 11.24
N ASP A 189 15.81 -8.18 10.52
CA ASP A 189 16.07 -9.55 10.96
C ASP A 189 17.19 -9.55 11.98
N GLY A 190 16.93 -10.08 13.17
CA GLY A 190 17.91 -10.17 14.25
C GLY A 190 18.87 -11.36 14.09
N LYS A 191 20.00 -11.31 14.78
CA LYS A 191 20.89 -12.47 14.90
C LYS A 191 20.17 -13.61 15.59
N ASP A 192 20.50 -14.84 15.20
CA ASP A 192 19.96 -16.07 15.81
C ASP A 192 18.46 -16.26 15.68
N GLN A 193 17.80 -15.53 14.75
CA GLN A 193 16.40 -15.74 14.42
C GLN A 193 16.26 -16.80 13.32
N ASP A 194 15.45 -17.81 13.61
CA ASP A 194 15.00 -18.82 12.66
C ASP A 194 13.64 -18.44 12.07
N GLU A 195 13.08 -19.29 11.22
CA GLU A 195 11.79 -19.05 10.56
C GLU A 195 10.61 -18.87 11.56
N LYS A 196 10.68 -19.48 12.74
CA LYS A 196 9.64 -19.39 13.78
C LYS A 196 9.81 -18.13 14.62
N THR A 197 11.04 -17.76 14.93
CA THR A 197 11.37 -16.62 15.80
C THR A 197 11.43 -15.28 15.07
N ARG A 198 11.41 -15.26 13.71
CA ARG A 198 11.31 -14.03 12.89
C ARG A 198 10.11 -13.16 13.23
N LEU A 199 9.04 -13.73 13.79
CA LEU A 199 7.90 -12.96 14.28
C LEU A 199 8.25 -11.99 15.41
N LEU A 200 9.35 -12.24 16.13
CA LEU A 200 9.86 -11.37 17.21
C LEU A 200 10.73 -10.22 16.68
N ALA A 201 11.06 -10.20 15.40
CA ALA A 201 11.78 -9.12 14.75
C ALA A 201 10.99 -7.80 14.79
N TYR A 202 11.66 -6.69 14.49
CA TYR A 202 11.02 -5.38 14.40
C TYR A 202 10.75 -5.02 12.93
N ALA A 203 9.65 -4.31 12.72
CA ALA A 203 9.26 -3.79 11.42
C ALA A 203 9.29 -2.27 11.41
N ILE A 204 9.92 -1.70 10.39
CA ILE A 204 9.85 -0.29 10.02
C ILE A 204 8.66 -0.15 9.08
N ASN A 205 7.69 0.65 9.47
CA ASN A 205 6.47 0.89 8.73
C ASN A 205 6.31 2.40 8.52
N TYR A 206 5.94 2.81 7.32
CA TYR A 206 5.50 4.17 7.04
C TYR A 206 4.02 4.15 6.69
N ALA A 207 3.22 4.97 7.34
CA ALA A 207 1.78 5.00 7.15
C ALA A 207 1.19 6.38 7.49
N ALA A 208 0.02 6.66 6.91
CA ALA A 208 -0.79 7.81 7.29
C ALA A 208 -1.25 7.70 8.75
N ASN A 209 -1.04 8.74 9.53
CA ASN A 209 -1.54 8.83 10.90
C ASN A 209 -2.97 9.38 10.88
N THR A 210 -3.95 8.51 10.98
CA THR A 210 -5.37 8.89 10.90
C THR A 210 -6.27 7.95 11.71
N ASN A 211 -7.32 8.53 12.28
CA ASN A 211 -8.45 7.82 12.90
C ASN A 211 -9.71 7.88 12.00
N GLU A 212 -9.59 8.28 10.74
CA GLU A 212 -10.71 8.41 9.83
C GLU A 212 -11.34 7.05 9.52
N THR A 213 -12.61 6.91 9.81
CA THR A 213 -13.37 5.68 9.56
C THR A 213 -14.27 5.76 8.31
N ASN A 214 -14.47 6.97 7.78
CA ASN A 214 -15.24 7.17 6.56
C ASN A 214 -14.34 6.95 5.34
N GLY A 215 -14.54 5.85 4.63
CA GLY A 215 -13.71 5.45 3.49
C GLY A 215 -13.67 6.48 2.34
N VAL A 216 -14.76 7.26 2.12
CA VAL A 216 -14.80 8.30 1.08
C VAL A 216 -13.93 9.50 1.48
N VAL A 217 -14.10 9.98 2.71
CA VAL A 217 -13.28 11.08 3.26
C VAL A 217 -11.81 10.67 3.30
N PHE A 218 -11.54 9.43 3.72
CA PHE A 218 -10.21 8.85 3.74
C PHE A 218 -9.57 8.83 2.34
N ALA A 219 -10.31 8.38 1.32
CA ALA A 219 -9.83 8.36 -0.05
C ALA A 219 -9.53 9.78 -0.59
N ILE A 220 -10.45 10.73 -0.39
CA ILE A 220 -10.26 12.12 -0.87
C ILE A 220 -9.04 12.77 -0.20
N LYS A 221 -8.94 12.71 1.13
CA LYS A 221 -7.79 13.27 1.85
C LYS A 221 -6.48 12.59 1.46
N GLY A 222 -6.48 11.27 1.29
CA GLY A 222 -5.30 10.52 0.86
C GLY A 222 -4.86 10.84 -0.57
N LEU A 223 -5.78 11.24 -1.45
CA LEU A 223 -5.45 11.68 -2.81
C LEU A 223 -4.81 13.07 -2.84
N PHE A 224 -5.13 13.94 -1.88
CA PHE A 224 -4.72 15.35 -1.87
C PHE A 224 -3.76 15.73 -0.72
N GLY A 225 -3.07 14.76 -0.10
CA GLY A 225 -2.08 15.02 0.95
C GLY A 225 -2.68 15.48 2.29
N GLY A 226 -3.92 15.10 2.59
CA GLY A 226 -4.62 15.54 3.79
C GLY A 226 -4.26 14.79 5.09
N TYR A 227 -3.24 13.94 5.07
CA TYR A 227 -2.75 13.18 6.22
C TYR A 227 -1.25 13.33 6.40
N ALA A 228 -0.81 13.39 7.66
CA ALA A 228 0.60 13.26 7.98
C ALA A 228 1.00 11.77 7.97
N GLY A 229 1.98 11.43 7.17
CA GLY A 229 2.64 10.14 7.16
C GLY A 229 3.88 10.16 8.05
N ALA A 230 4.12 9.09 8.80
CA ALA A 230 5.29 8.98 9.67
C ALA A 230 5.84 7.56 9.69
N PHE A 231 7.14 7.47 9.91
CA PHE A 231 7.79 6.21 10.19
C PHE A 231 7.47 5.74 11.62
N SER A 232 7.21 4.47 11.74
CA SER A 232 7.00 3.81 13.03
C SER A 232 7.76 2.49 13.07
N MET A 233 8.25 2.14 14.25
CA MET A 233 8.88 0.84 14.48
C MET A 233 8.08 0.06 15.50
N MET A 234 7.79 -1.19 15.17
CA MET A 234 6.97 -2.06 16.01
C MET A 234 7.36 -3.52 15.85
N PRO A 235 7.03 -4.40 16.80
CA PRO A 235 7.23 -5.84 16.65
C PRO A 235 6.48 -6.38 15.40
N TYR A 236 7.17 -7.18 14.59
CA TYR A 236 6.64 -7.70 13.32
C TYR A 236 5.38 -8.55 13.50
N TYR A 237 5.27 -9.31 14.60
CA TYR A 237 4.08 -10.13 14.86
C TYR A 237 2.78 -9.31 14.90
N LEU A 238 2.83 -8.02 15.28
CA LEU A 238 1.65 -7.13 15.26
C LEU A 238 1.18 -6.91 13.82
N LYS A 239 2.11 -6.73 12.88
CA LYS A 239 1.79 -6.57 11.46
C LYS A 239 1.36 -7.88 10.81
N VAL A 240 1.95 -9.00 11.19
CA VAL A 240 1.46 -10.32 10.75
C VAL A 240 0.03 -10.54 11.22
N ARG A 241 -0.28 -10.24 12.48
CA ARG A 241 -1.65 -10.35 12.98
C ARG A 241 -2.62 -9.42 12.25
N GLU A 242 -2.23 -8.19 11.96
CA GLU A 242 -3.05 -7.24 11.21
C GLU A 242 -3.35 -7.77 9.80
N TYR A 243 -2.32 -8.15 9.05
CA TYR A 243 -2.48 -8.54 7.65
C TYR A 243 -2.98 -9.96 7.48
N ASN A 244 -2.40 -10.92 8.20
CA ASN A 244 -2.68 -12.33 8.02
C ASN A 244 -3.97 -12.77 8.72
N ASP A 245 -4.20 -12.32 9.97
CA ASP A 245 -5.31 -12.79 10.79
C ASP A 245 -6.58 -11.93 10.62
N LEU A 246 -6.44 -10.59 10.52
CA LEU A 246 -7.58 -9.67 10.43
C LEU A 246 -7.97 -9.37 8.98
N GLU A 247 -7.00 -9.02 8.12
CA GLU A 247 -7.25 -8.66 6.73
C GLU A 247 -7.19 -9.87 5.77
N ASN A 248 -6.71 -11.02 6.23
CA ASN A 248 -6.59 -12.26 5.45
C ASN A 248 -5.77 -12.09 4.16
N ARG A 249 -4.63 -11.46 4.29
CA ARG A 249 -3.70 -11.19 3.20
C ARG A 249 -2.51 -12.15 3.28
N ASP A 250 -2.18 -12.73 2.17
CA ASP A 250 -0.92 -13.46 2.01
C ASP A 250 0.25 -12.48 2.09
N ILE A 251 1.35 -12.89 2.69
CA ILE A 251 2.54 -12.06 2.88
C ILE A 251 3.70 -12.65 2.08
N TRP A 252 4.34 -11.81 1.27
CA TRP A 252 5.60 -12.11 0.63
C TRP A 252 6.73 -11.42 1.36
N GLU A 253 7.77 -12.16 1.68
CA GLU A 253 8.96 -11.69 2.39
C GLU A 253 10.16 -11.82 1.45
N TYR A 254 10.78 -10.71 1.07
CA TYR A 254 11.93 -10.62 0.19
C TYR A 254 13.16 -10.29 1.02
N GLU A 255 13.97 -11.29 1.33
CA GLU A 255 15.23 -11.11 2.08
C GLU A 255 16.23 -10.36 1.20
N LEU A 256 16.71 -9.20 1.69
CA LEU A 256 17.62 -8.33 0.96
C LEU A 256 19.07 -8.66 1.29
N ASN A 257 19.92 -8.57 0.28
CA ASN A 257 21.36 -8.82 0.42
C ASN A 257 22.08 -7.52 0.80
N LEU A 258 21.81 -6.99 2.00
CA LEU A 258 22.48 -5.82 2.55
C LEU A 258 23.66 -6.25 3.44
N THR A 259 24.76 -5.53 3.35
CA THR A 259 25.92 -5.68 4.23
C THR A 259 25.69 -5.01 5.59
N ALA A 260 26.44 -5.36 6.62
CA ALA A 260 26.31 -4.74 7.93
C ALA A 260 26.48 -3.20 7.91
N PRO A 261 27.44 -2.60 7.17
CA PRO A 261 27.51 -1.14 7.04
C PRO A 261 26.28 -0.51 6.34
N GLU A 262 25.66 -1.21 5.38
CA GLU A 262 24.45 -0.76 4.72
C GLU A 262 23.25 -0.78 5.68
N ILE A 263 23.14 -1.81 6.50
CA ILE A 263 22.12 -1.90 7.56
C ILE A 263 22.34 -0.79 8.60
N ASP A 264 23.57 -0.52 9.00
CA ASP A 264 23.89 0.57 9.93
C ASP A 264 23.48 1.94 9.36
N ARG A 265 23.77 2.23 8.08
CA ARG A 265 23.32 3.48 7.42
C ARG A 265 21.79 3.60 7.40
N LEU A 266 21.09 2.52 7.08
CA LEU A 266 19.63 2.48 7.12
C LEU A 266 19.09 2.81 8.51
N LEU A 267 19.64 2.17 9.55
CA LEU A 267 19.17 2.37 10.93
C LEU A 267 19.50 3.78 11.45
N MET A 268 20.68 4.33 11.14
CA MET A 268 21.01 5.71 11.45
C MET A 268 20.02 6.70 10.85
N HIS A 269 19.61 6.47 9.60
CA HIS A 269 18.64 7.33 8.95
C HIS A 269 17.22 7.16 9.50
N VAL A 270 16.78 5.93 9.77
CA VAL A 270 15.50 5.66 10.44
C VAL A 270 15.41 6.33 11.81
N TRP A 271 16.54 6.39 12.54
CA TRP A 271 16.62 7.10 13.80
C TRP A 271 16.35 8.61 13.64
N GLU A 272 16.94 9.25 12.63
CA GLU A 272 16.70 10.67 12.33
C GLU A 272 15.23 10.93 11.96
N LEU A 273 14.60 9.99 11.26
CA LEU A 273 13.22 10.11 10.77
C LEU A 273 12.17 9.83 11.86
N GLY A 274 12.55 9.33 13.03
CA GLY A 274 11.61 9.01 14.11
C GLY A 274 10.65 10.15 14.48
N PRO A 275 11.10 11.41 14.63
CA PRO A 275 10.24 12.57 14.92
C PRO A 275 9.71 13.27 13.66
N VAL A 276 9.98 12.76 12.46
CA VAL A 276 9.70 13.45 11.19
C VAL A 276 8.39 12.95 10.61
N TRP A 277 7.61 13.86 10.05
CA TRP A 277 6.41 13.54 9.29
C TRP A 277 6.47 14.22 7.92
N PHE A 278 5.70 13.66 6.97
CA PHE A 278 5.57 14.08 5.58
C PHE A 278 4.10 14.15 5.23
N ASP A 279 3.71 14.93 4.23
CA ASP A 279 2.39 14.83 3.66
C ASP A 279 2.26 13.45 2.96
N TYR A 280 1.15 12.77 3.21
CA TYR A 280 0.92 11.40 2.71
C TYR A 280 -0.02 11.44 1.50
N TYR A 281 0.46 10.94 0.38
CA TYR A 281 -0.32 10.79 -0.85
C TYR A 281 -0.45 9.32 -1.22
N PHE A 282 -1.65 8.88 -1.64
CA PHE A 282 -1.88 7.47 -1.96
C PHE A 282 -1.12 7.00 -3.20
N PHE A 283 -0.87 7.87 -4.16
CA PHE A 283 -0.30 7.49 -5.44
C PHE A 283 1.21 7.64 -5.56
N ASP A 284 1.82 8.62 -4.92
CA ASP A 284 3.24 8.92 -5.10
C ASP A 284 4.04 8.86 -3.79
N GLU A 285 3.78 9.71 -2.82
CA GLU A 285 4.50 9.79 -1.55
C GLU A 285 3.87 8.86 -0.49
N ASN A 286 3.77 7.57 -0.82
CA ASN A 286 3.16 6.56 0.01
C ASN A 286 4.18 5.67 0.75
N CYS A 287 3.69 4.62 1.42
CA CYS A 287 4.52 3.71 2.19
C CYS A 287 5.64 3.08 1.36
N SER A 288 5.38 2.76 0.11
CA SER A 288 6.37 2.07 -0.72
C SER A 288 7.45 3.01 -1.25
N TYR A 289 7.11 4.26 -1.59
CA TYR A 289 8.07 5.24 -2.07
C TYR A 289 9.15 5.56 -1.03
N TYR A 290 8.74 5.88 0.20
CA TYR A 290 9.68 6.22 1.26
C TYR A 290 10.57 5.05 1.69
N LEU A 291 10.11 3.81 1.54
CA LEU A 291 10.97 2.64 1.77
C LEU A 291 12.05 2.48 0.69
N LEU A 292 11.77 2.88 -0.57
CA LEU A 292 12.81 2.94 -1.59
C LEU A 292 13.89 3.97 -1.25
N GLU A 293 13.51 5.15 -0.74
CA GLU A 293 14.46 6.15 -0.30
C GLU A 293 15.34 5.65 0.84
N LEU A 294 14.78 4.91 1.82
CA LEU A 294 15.57 4.26 2.87
C LEU A 294 16.59 3.27 2.29
N LEU A 295 16.21 2.48 1.27
CA LEU A 295 17.13 1.54 0.62
C LEU A 295 18.22 2.26 -0.18
N GLU A 296 17.93 3.41 -0.79
CA GLU A 296 18.90 4.25 -1.48
C GLU A 296 19.90 4.88 -0.50
N VAL A 297 19.48 5.25 0.70
CA VAL A 297 20.39 5.69 1.79
C VAL A 297 21.24 4.53 2.27
N ALA A 298 20.66 3.34 2.44
CA ALA A 298 21.39 2.15 2.88
C ALA A 298 22.51 1.77 1.92
N ARG A 299 22.20 1.70 0.62
CA ARG A 299 23.14 1.35 -0.47
C ARG A 299 23.32 2.50 -1.43
N PRO A 300 24.31 3.37 -1.23
CA PRO A 300 24.64 4.42 -2.19
C PRO A 300 24.90 3.85 -3.60
N GLY A 301 24.46 4.57 -4.61
CA GLY A 301 24.67 4.20 -6.01
C GLY A 301 23.52 3.42 -6.67
N ILE A 302 22.54 2.92 -5.92
CA ILE A 302 21.30 2.39 -6.53
C ILE A 302 20.31 3.52 -6.83
N ASP A 303 19.46 3.31 -7.84
CA ASP A 303 18.44 4.27 -8.25
C ASP A 303 17.09 3.59 -8.39
N LEU A 304 16.28 3.64 -7.35
CA LEU A 304 14.98 3.03 -7.29
C LEU A 304 13.86 4.04 -7.51
N THR A 305 13.97 5.20 -6.85
CA THR A 305 12.89 6.20 -6.80
C THR A 305 12.71 6.97 -8.10
N SER A 306 13.74 7.10 -8.95
CA SER A 306 13.62 7.84 -10.23
C SER A 306 12.65 7.22 -11.23
N ARG A 307 12.30 5.93 -11.04
CA ARG A 307 11.30 5.21 -11.84
C ARG A 307 9.86 5.69 -11.53
N PHE A 308 9.63 6.29 -10.34
CA PHE A 308 8.31 6.61 -9.80
C PHE A 308 8.10 8.13 -9.71
N ARG A 309 7.94 8.78 -10.86
CA ARG A 309 7.78 10.24 -10.94
C ARG A 309 6.33 10.71 -10.78
N TRP A 310 5.37 9.84 -11.08
CA TRP A 310 3.96 10.18 -11.15
C TRP A 310 3.12 9.35 -10.19
N TRP A 311 3.49 8.11 -9.98
CA TRP A 311 2.84 7.20 -9.05
C TRP A 311 3.84 6.10 -8.63
N ALA A 312 3.69 5.64 -7.41
CA ALA A 312 4.48 4.56 -6.80
C ALA A 312 3.52 3.46 -6.33
N ILE A 313 3.30 2.47 -7.19
CA ILE A 313 2.45 1.33 -6.83
C ILE A 313 3.29 0.29 -6.06
N PRO A 314 2.81 -0.20 -4.89
CA PRO A 314 3.60 -1.12 -4.06
C PRO A 314 4.15 -2.35 -4.79
N ALA A 315 3.40 -2.98 -5.70
CA ALA A 315 3.89 -4.11 -6.47
C ALA A 315 5.06 -3.73 -7.40
N ASP A 316 4.99 -2.54 -8.05
CA ASP A 316 6.06 -2.04 -8.91
C ASP A 316 7.29 -1.62 -8.12
N THR A 317 7.12 -1.08 -6.91
CA THR A 317 8.26 -0.75 -6.04
C THR A 317 8.99 -2.00 -5.56
N VAL A 318 8.25 -3.08 -5.23
CA VAL A 318 8.86 -4.40 -4.93
C VAL A 318 9.60 -4.92 -6.15
N ARG A 319 9.01 -4.84 -7.35
CA ARG A 319 9.66 -5.23 -8.62
C ARG A 319 10.97 -4.46 -8.81
N ALA A 320 10.97 -3.14 -8.62
CA ALA A 320 12.17 -2.32 -8.77
C ALA A 320 13.30 -2.75 -7.81
N VAL A 321 12.97 -3.12 -6.56
CA VAL A 321 13.95 -3.64 -5.59
C VAL A 321 14.46 -5.01 -6.01
N VAL A 322 13.58 -5.91 -6.45
CA VAL A 322 13.94 -7.28 -6.84
C VAL A 322 14.79 -7.31 -8.12
N GLU A 323 14.49 -6.45 -9.09
CA GLU A 323 15.24 -6.31 -10.33
C GLU A 323 16.62 -5.64 -10.14
N GLN A 324 16.81 -4.92 -9.03
CA GLN A 324 18.10 -4.31 -8.71
C GLN A 324 19.13 -5.42 -8.49
N GLN A 325 20.16 -5.44 -9.35
CA GLN A 325 21.20 -6.48 -9.33
C GLN A 325 21.83 -6.64 -7.95
N GLY A 326 21.86 -7.87 -7.43
CA GLY A 326 22.47 -8.22 -6.16
C GLY A 326 21.69 -7.73 -4.93
N MET A 327 20.43 -7.26 -5.07
CA MET A 327 19.61 -6.80 -3.97
C MET A 327 18.81 -7.94 -3.32
N LEU A 328 18.23 -8.83 -4.11
CA LEU A 328 17.44 -9.96 -3.61
C LEU A 328 18.35 -11.14 -3.26
N LYS A 329 18.16 -11.70 -2.06
CA LYS A 329 18.83 -12.93 -1.61
C LYS A 329 17.89 -14.13 -1.66
N ARG A 330 16.69 -14.01 -1.15
CA ARG A 330 15.69 -15.09 -1.05
C ARG A 330 14.28 -14.53 -0.91
N THR A 331 13.27 -15.33 -1.28
CA THR A 331 11.85 -15.01 -1.05
C THR A 331 11.19 -16.08 -0.20
N HIS A 332 10.28 -15.65 0.67
CA HIS A 332 9.41 -16.51 1.45
C HIS A 332 7.95 -16.15 1.20
N TYR A 333 7.10 -17.15 1.20
CA TYR A 333 5.66 -16.99 1.13
C TYR A 333 5.02 -17.43 2.45
N ARG A 334 4.19 -16.57 3.01
CA ARG A 334 3.38 -16.84 4.20
C ARG A 334 1.91 -16.74 3.81
N PRO A 335 1.19 -17.88 3.72
CA PRO A 335 -0.23 -17.87 3.42
C PRO A 335 -1.03 -17.26 4.56
N SER A 336 -2.14 -16.59 4.23
CA SER A 336 -3.11 -16.09 5.21
C SER A 336 -3.93 -17.22 5.82
N ASN A 337 -4.61 -16.94 6.94
CA ASN A 337 -5.53 -17.90 7.53
C ASN A 337 -6.65 -18.31 6.56
N ALA A 338 -7.15 -17.35 5.75
CA ALA A 338 -8.14 -17.69 4.72
C ALA A 338 -7.58 -18.64 3.67
N THR A 339 -6.34 -18.41 3.21
CA THR A 339 -5.65 -19.30 2.24
C THR A 339 -5.41 -20.68 2.84
N LEU A 340 -4.98 -20.78 4.10
CA LEU A 340 -4.84 -22.06 4.82
C LEU A 340 -6.16 -22.82 4.92
N ILE A 341 -7.24 -22.14 5.30
CA ILE A 341 -8.58 -22.73 5.38
C ILE A 341 -9.03 -23.21 4.00
N GLN A 342 -8.87 -22.41 2.95
CA GLN A 342 -9.23 -22.78 1.57
C GLN A 342 -8.42 -24.01 1.09
N HIS A 343 -7.14 -24.06 1.40
CA HIS A 343 -6.29 -25.20 1.08
C HIS A 343 -6.81 -26.48 1.74
N ARG A 344 -7.07 -26.45 3.05
CA ARG A 344 -7.63 -27.61 3.79
C ARG A 344 -8.99 -28.03 3.25
N LEU A 345 -9.86 -27.08 2.91
CA LEU A 345 -11.13 -27.36 2.25
C LEU A 345 -10.94 -28.13 0.94
N GLY A 346 -9.90 -27.81 0.17
CA GLY A 346 -9.56 -28.52 -1.07
C GLY A 346 -9.16 -30.00 -0.86
N LEU A 347 -8.68 -30.34 0.33
CA LEU A 347 -8.25 -31.71 0.69
C LEU A 347 -9.37 -32.60 1.26
N MET A 348 -10.56 -32.02 1.49
CA MET A 348 -11.70 -32.68 2.17
C MET A 348 -12.84 -32.91 1.20
N ASN A 349 -13.61 -33.98 1.46
CA ASN A 349 -14.88 -34.20 0.78
C ASN A 349 -16.01 -33.37 1.43
N ASP A 350 -17.18 -33.33 0.79
CA ASP A 350 -18.29 -32.48 1.23
C ASP A 350 -18.82 -32.83 2.62
N SER A 351 -18.81 -34.09 3.02
CA SER A 351 -19.28 -34.52 4.34
C SER A 351 -18.31 -34.11 5.45
N GLU A 352 -17.01 -34.19 5.20
CA GLU A 352 -15.96 -33.70 6.12
C GLU A 352 -16.02 -32.17 6.26
N ARG A 353 -16.17 -31.43 5.14
CA ARG A 353 -16.33 -29.95 5.13
C ARG A 353 -17.53 -29.53 5.96
N SER A 354 -18.70 -30.13 5.70
CA SER A 354 -19.93 -29.83 6.42
C SER A 354 -19.82 -30.16 7.92
N LEU A 355 -19.14 -31.26 8.29
CA LEU A 355 -18.91 -31.61 9.67
C LEU A 355 -18.00 -30.60 10.37
N ALA A 356 -16.87 -30.23 9.77
CA ALA A 356 -15.95 -29.19 10.27
C ALA A 356 -16.66 -27.85 10.46
N PHE A 357 -17.46 -27.43 9.50
CA PHE A 357 -18.25 -26.19 9.56
C PHE A 357 -19.24 -26.20 10.73
N ARG A 358 -19.97 -27.30 10.91
CA ARG A 358 -20.96 -27.42 11.99
C ARG A 358 -20.32 -27.49 13.37
N ILE A 359 -19.19 -28.16 13.50
CA ILE A 359 -18.39 -28.20 14.73
C ILE A 359 -17.85 -26.80 15.05
N SER A 360 -17.30 -26.08 14.09
CA SER A 360 -16.75 -24.74 14.30
C SER A 360 -17.79 -23.70 14.78
N LEU A 361 -19.07 -23.95 14.50
CA LEU A 361 -20.21 -23.12 14.95
C LEU A 361 -20.88 -23.67 16.22
N GLY A 362 -20.32 -24.70 16.87
CA GLY A 362 -20.91 -25.32 18.06
C GLY A 362 -22.28 -25.98 17.82
N ARG A 363 -22.60 -26.34 16.54
CA ARG A 363 -23.85 -27.02 16.18
C ARG A 363 -23.75 -28.54 16.30
N VAL A 364 -22.55 -29.03 16.43
CA VAL A 364 -22.18 -30.43 16.57
C VAL A 364 -21.00 -30.49 17.54
N GLU A 365 -21.08 -31.42 18.49
CA GLU A 365 -20.00 -31.64 19.46
C GLU A 365 -18.76 -32.22 18.80
N PRO A 366 -17.53 -31.92 19.33
CA PRO A 366 -16.29 -32.53 18.80
C PRO A 366 -16.20 -34.05 18.91
N GLU A 367 -17.02 -34.68 19.75
CA GLU A 367 -17.11 -36.13 19.95
C GLU A 367 -18.25 -36.80 19.14
N ASP A 368 -18.82 -36.12 18.14
CA ASP A 368 -19.91 -36.66 17.31
C ASP A 368 -19.54 -38.03 16.69
N PRO A 369 -20.47 -39.00 16.71
CA PRO A 369 -20.21 -40.34 16.14
C PRO A 369 -19.79 -40.32 14.66
N ARG A 370 -20.23 -39.34 13.88
CA ARG A 370 -19.80 -39.16 12.47
C ARG A 370 -18.32 -38.83 12.34
N LEU A 371 -17.77 -38.11 13.31
CA LEU A 371 -16.33 -37.81 13.35
C LEU A 371 -15.57 -39.10 13.71
N SER A 372 -16.01 -39.83 14.74
CA SER A 372 -15.38 -41.07 15.21
C SER A 372 -15.41 -42.19 14.16
N ALA A 373 -16.34 -42.15 13.21
CA ALA A 373 -16.43 -43.10 12.10
C ALA A 373 -15.39 -42.81 10.98
N LEU A 374 -14.74 -41.64 10.96
CA LEU A 374 -13.70 -41.33 9.99
C LEU A 374 -12.35 -41.96 10.38
N PRO A 375 -11.44 -42.22 9.43
CA PRO A 375 -10.05 -42.52 9.72
C PRO A 375 -9.37 -41.44 10.56
N ALA A 376 -8.46 -41.79 11.46
CA ALA A 376 -7.83 -40.86 12.39
C ALA A 376 -7.20 -39.60 11.73
N PRO A 377 -6.50 -39.66 10.58
CA PRO A 377 -6.02 -38.46 9.92
C PRO A 377 -7.15 -37.52 9.44
N GLN A 378 -8.29 -38.08 8.99
CA GLN A 378 -9.44 -37.27 8.58
C GLN A 378 -10.15 -36.65 9.78
N GLN A 379 -10.28 -37.37 10.92
CA GLN A 379 -10.78 -36.80 12.18
C GLN A 379 -9.93 -35.60 12.59
N ALA A 380 -8.59 -35.74 12.58
CA ALA A 380 -7.65 -34.68 12.92
C ALA A 380 -7.84 -33.43 12.01
N ARG A 381 -7.94 -33.64 10.70
CA ARG A 381 -8.16 -32.57 9.71
C ARG A 381 -9.48 -31.85 9.93
N VAL A 382 -10.57 -32.56 10.22
CA VAL A 382 -11.88 -31.94 10.53
C VAL A 382 -11.80 -31.03 11.76
N LEU A 383 -11.17 -31.51 12.84
CA LEU A 383 -11.02 -30.72 14.07
C LEU A 383 -10.09 -29.51 13.89
N GLU A 384 -8.99 -29.68 13.17
CA GLU A 384 -8.06 -28.59 12.88
C GLU A 384 -8.73 -27.50 12.02
N LEU A 385 -9.47 -27.89 10.97
CA LEU A 385 -10.23 -26.94 10.16
C LEU A 385 -11.30 -26.24 11.00
N GLY A 386 -12.01 -26.99 11.87
CA GLY A 386 -13.00 -26.42 12.79
C GLY A 386 -12.40 -25.39 13.73
N TYR A 387 -11.23 -25.68 14.27
CA TYR A 387 -10.48 -24.75 15.15
C TYR A 387 -10.00 -23.50 14.40
N ASP A 388 -9.40 -23.67 13.22
CA ASP A 388 -8.91 -22.56 12.42
C ASP A 388 -10.03 -21.64 11.99
N TYR A 389 -11.15 -22.20 11.53
CA TYR A 389 -12.30 -21.39 11.12
C TYR A 389 -12.96 -20.67 12.30
N LEU A 390 -13.06 -21.30 13.47
CA LEU A 390 -13.54 -20.66 14.69
C LEU A 390 -12.67 -19.43 15.04
N ASN A 391 -11.35 -19.57 14.98
CA ASN A 391 -10.43 -18.46 15.26
C ASN A 391 -10.51 -17.38 14.17
N TYR A 392 -10.62 -17.76 12.91
CA TYR A 392 -10.84 -16.83 11.81
C TYR A 392 -12.09 -15.96 12.03
N VAL A 393 -13.23 -16.60 12.36
CA VAL A 393 -14.48 -15.85 12.61
C VAL A 393 -14.37 -14.93 13.83
N ARG A 394 -13.67 -15.38 14.89
CA ARG A 394 -13.40 -14.54 16.08
C ARG A 394 -12.52 -13.33 15.73
N ALA A 395 -11.48 -13.51 14.93
CA ALA A 395 -10.59 -12.43 14.50
C ALA A 395 -11.35 -11.35 13.70
N THR A 396 -12.36 -11.74 12.92
CA THR A 396 -13.22 -10.80 12.17
C THR A 396 -14.28 -10.10 13.04
N GLY A 397 -14.23 -10.27 14.37
CA GLY A 397 -15.16 -9.65 15.33
C GLY A 397 -16.56 -10.29 15.38
N ARG A 398 -16.78 -11.39 14.68
CA ARG A 398 -18.04 -12.15 14.73
C ARG A 398 -18.03 -13.10 15.92
N LYS A 399 -19.20 -13.32 16.53
CA LYS A 399 -19.39 -14.29 17.62
C LYS A 399 -20.18 -15.48 17.07
N PRO A 400 -19.52 -16.54 16.57
CA PRO A 400 -20.20 -17.68 15.98
C PRO A 400 -20.95 -18.53 17.02
N VAL A 401 -20.48 -18.51 18.27
CA VAL A 401 -21.03 -19.23 19.43
C VAL A 401 -20.99 -18.32 20.66
N ALA A 402 -21.74 -18.69 21.70
CA ALA A 402 -21.81 -17.93 22.95
C ALA A 402 -20.44 -17.85 23.65
N GLU A 403 -19.72 -18.99 23.71
CA GLU A 403 -18.41 -19.12 24.37
C GLU A 403 -17.32 -19.64 23.40
N PRO A 404 -16.79 -18.81 22.50
CA PRO A 404 -15.83 -19.28 21.50
C PRO A 404 -14.53 -19.83 22.09
N ALA A 405 -14.10 -19.32 23.25
CA ALA A 405 -12.88 -19.79 23.92
C ALA A 405 -13.04 -21.21 24.50
N ALA A 406 -14.24 -21.53 25.02
CA ALA A 406 -14.56 -22.86 25.51
C ALA A 406 -14.54 -23.87 24.36
N LEU A 407 -15.24 -23.58 23.27
CA LEU A 407 -15.26 -24.44 22.08
C LEU A 407 -13.85 -24.62 21.48
N ALA A 408 -13.04 -23.55 21.42
CA ALA A 408 -11.66 -23.68 20.94
C ALA A 408 -10.84 -24.65 21.80
N ARG A 409 -11.01 -24.62 23.13
CA ARG A 409 -10.38 -25.55 24.06
C ARG A 409 -10.88 -26.98 23.84
N GLU A 410 -12.17 -27.18 23.68
CA GLU A 410 -12.77 -28.50 23.41
C GLU A 410 -12.21 -29.09 22.11
N LEU A 411 -12.14 -28.31 21.04
CA LEU A 411 -11.54 -28.74 19.78
C LEU A 411 -10.07 -29.16 19.93
N LEU A 412 -9.27 -28.40 20.69
CA LEU A 412 -7.88 -28.75 20.97
C LEU A 412 -7.77 -30.03 21.80
N LEU A 413 -8.64 -30.21 22.82
CA LEU A 413 -8.68 -31.43 23.62
C LEU A 413 -9.12 -32.62 22.79
N ALA A 414 -10.14 -32.50 21.95
CA ALA A 414 -10.57 -33.57 21.06
C ALA A 414 -9.45 -33.94 20.07
N ARG A 415 -8.80 -32.94 19.48
CA ARG A 415 -7.65 -33.15 18.57
C ARG A 415 -6.48 -33.86 19.25
N SER A 416 -6.15 -33.49 20.50
CA SER A 416 -5.02 -34.09 21.24
C SER A 416 -5.23 -35.59 21.58
N ARG A 417 -6.46 -36.08 21.55
CA ARG A 417 -6.77 -37.51 21.78
C ARG A 417 -6.56 -38.36 20.53
N ILE A 418 -6.38 -37.73 19.37
CA ILE A 418 -6.19 -38.46 18.10
C ILE A 418 -4.68 -38.59 17.86
N ASP A 419 -4.18 -39.82 17.97
CA ASP A 419 -2.78 -40.12 17.68
C ASP A 419 -2.58 -40.31 16.17
N ALA A 420 -2.71 -39.23 15.44
CA ALA A 420 -2.43 -39.18 14.02
C ALA A 420 -1.94 -37.77 13.64
N ALA A 421 -0.89 -37.70 12.86
CA ALA A 421 -0.49 -36.48 12.18
C ALA A 421 -1.44 -36.23 10.99
N THR A 422 -1.68 -34.97 10.68
CA THR A 422 -2.27 -34.59 9.39
C THR A 422 -1.12 -34.49 8.40
N ASP A 423 -1.01 -35.43 7.48
CA ASP A 423 -0.04 -35.39 6.36
C ASP A 423 -0.54 -34.43 5.26
N ASP A 424 -1.03 -33.26 5.66
CA ASP A 424 -1.48 -32.26 4.70
C ASP A 424 -0.27 -31.66 3.98
N PRO A 425 -0.28 -31.62 2.64
CA PRO A 425 0.79 -30.94 1.91
C PRO A 425 0.82 -29.47 2.31
N PRO A 426 2.01 -28.86 2.41
CA PRO A 426 2.09 -27.43 2.69
C PRO A 426 1.40 -26.62 1.59
N VAL A 427 0.86 -25.46 1.95
CA VAL A 427 0.31 -24.53 0.96
C VAL A 427 1.41 -24.11 -0.01
N ALA A 428 1.23 -24.44 -1.28
CA ALA A 428 2.17 -24.02 -2.31
C ALA A 428 2.11 -22.51 -2.50
N ALA A 429 3.26 -21.86 -2.64
CA ALA A 429 3.30 -20.49 -3.06
C ALA A 429 2.72 -20.33 -4.48
N PRO A 430 1.99 -19.26 -4.79
CA PRO A 430 1.57 -18.95 -6.15
C PRO A 430 2.75 -19.00 -7.13
N GLU A 431 2.53 -19.55 -8.34
CA GLU A 431 3.58 -19.69 -9.37
C GLU A 431 4.16 -18.34 -9.79
N VAL A 432 3.32 -17.31 -9.83
CA VAL A 432 3.72 -15.95 -10.19
C VAL A 432 3.61 -15.07 -8.94
N ARG A 433 4.75 -14.54 -8.51
CA ARG A 433 4.81 -13.61 -7.38
C ARG A 433 4.29 -12.23 -7.80
N PRO A 434 3.91 -11.34 -6.84
CA PRO A 434 3.46 -9.97 -7.14
C PRO A 434 4.46 -9.16 -7.97
N ASP A 435 5.76 -9.32 -7.74
CA ASP A 435 6.83 -8.66 -8.49
C ASP A 435 7.02 -9.19 -9.93
N GLN A 436 6.44 -10.35 -10.24
CA GLN A 436 6.55 -11.03 -11.53
C GLN A 436 5.29 -10.89 -12.40
N GLY A 437 4.23 -10.27 -11.90
CA GLY A 437 3.03 -9.97 -12.66
C GLY A 437 3.29 -8.97 -13.79
N HIS A 438 2.27 -8.67 -14.59
CA HIS A 438 2.38 -7.63 -15.62
C HIS A 438 2.60 -6.23 -15.00
N GLY A 439 3.07 -5.26 -15.78
CA GLY A 439 3.17 -3.87 -15.34
C GLY A 439 1.80 -3.29 -14.97
N THR A 440 1.76 -2.38 -14.01
CA THR A 440 0.49 -1.83 -13.51
C THR A 440 -0.12 -0.77 -14.44
N SER A 441 0.70 -0.14 -15.27
CA SER A 441 0.23 0.78 -16.32
C SER A 441 -0.08 0.02 -17.60
N ARG A 442 -1.12 0.45 -18.35
CA ARG A 442 -1.49 -0.14 -19.64
C ARG A 442 -1.70 0.94 -20.70
N LEU A 443 -1.14 0.70 -21.89
CA LEU A 443 -1.49 1.40 -23.10
C LEU A 443 -2.04 0.38 -24.10
N ALA A 444 -3.22 0.66 -24.67
CA ALA A 444 -3.87 -0.20 -25.64
C ALA A 444 -4.05 0.53 -26.97
N PHE A 445 -3.70 -0.14 -28.05
CA PHE A 445 -3.97 0.30 -29.42
C PHE A 445 -5.01 -0.65 -30.02
N ALA A 446 -6.13 -0.10 -30.46
CA ALA A 446 -7.20 -0.90 -31.00
C ALA A 446 -7.71 -0.39 -32.33
N ALA A 447 -8.29 -1.32 -33.08
CA ALA A 447 -9.10 -1.02 -34.25
C ALA A 447 -10.44 -1.74 -34.13
N GLY A 448 -11.50 -1.12 -34.62
CA GLY A 448 -12.83 -1.70 -34.49
C GLY A 448 -13.85 -1.08 -35.39
N ARG A 449 -15.08 -1.57 -35.23
CA ARG A 449 -16.28 -1.08 -35.97
C ARG A 449 -17.42 -0.93 -34.97
N ARG A 450 -18.11 0.21 -35.04
CA ARG A 450 -19.29 0.50 -34.23
C ARG A 450 -20.36 1.08 -35.14
N ASP A 451 -21.53 0.45 -35.14
CA ASP A 451 -22.72 0.91 -35.91
C ASP A 451 -22.42 1.25 -37.39
N GLY A 452 -21.55 0.45 -38.04
CA GLY A 452 -21.13 0.65 -39.42
C GLY A 452 -19.91 1.55 -39.64
N ALA A 453 -19.53 2.39 -38.71
CA ALA A 453 -18.33 3.22 -38.79
C ALA A 453 -17.10 2.48 -38.23
N ASN A 454 -15.98 2.55 -38.95
CA ASN A 454 -14.71 2.00 -38.46
C ASN A 454 -14.03 3.04 -37.56
N PHE A 455 -13.21 2.57 -36.64
CA PHE A 455 -12.43 3.45 -35.77
C PHE A 455 -11.08 2.82 -35.40
N VAL A 456 -10.17 3.69 -34.99
CA VAL A 456 -8.99 3.32 -34.22
C VAL A 456 -9.12 3.92 -32.81
N GLU A 457 -8.64 3.20 -31.79
CA GLU A 457 -8.70 3.64 -30.39
C GLU A 457 -7.30 3.64 -29.76
N LEU A 458 -7.02 4.69 -28.99
CA LEU A 458 -5.96 4.72 -28.02
C LEU A 458 -6.59 4.75 -26.63
N ARG A 459 -6.22 3.78 -25.77
CA ARG A 459 -6.68 3.72 -24.38
C ARG A 459 -5.49 3.67 -23.44
N GLY A 460 -5.54 4.52 -22.42
CA GLY A 460 -4.53 4.58 -21.35
C GLY A 460 -5.12 4.28 -19.99
N ARG A 461 -4.41 3.49 -19.20
CA ARG A 461 -4.70 3.20 -17.79
C ARG A 461 -3.41 3.29 -16.99
N PRO A 462 -3.20 4.36 -16.21
CA PRO A 462 -2.01 4.50 -15.35
C PRO A 462 -1.90 3.42 -14.27
N THR A 463 -3.01 3.00 -13.66
CA THR A 463 -3.07 1.99 -12.59
C THR A 463 -4.38 1.22 -12.65
N TYR A 464 -4.49 0.02 -12.29
CA TYR A 464 -3.59 -0.96 -11.71
C TYR A 464 -3.81 -2.31 -12.43
N HIS A 465 -5.03 -2.89 -12.38
CA HIS A 465 -5.39 -4.22 -12.87
C HIS A 465 -6.86 -4.28 -13.28
N ASP A 466 -7.17 -5.00 -14.37
CA ASP A 466 -8.50 -5.22 -14.96
C ASP A 466 -8.87 -6.71 -14.80
N LEU A 467 -10.15 -7.01 -14.65
CA LEU A 467 -10.64 -8.41 -14.59
C LEU A 467 -10.21 -9.27 -15.77
N MET A 468 -9.98 -8.66 -16.95
CA MET A 468 -9.48 -9.38 -18.12
C MET A 468 -7.97 -9.56 -18.11
N ASP A 469 -7.20 -8.82 -17.32
CA ASP A 469 -5.75 -8.97 -17.23
C ASP A 469 -5.37 -10.34 -16.65
N ALA A 470 -4.12 -10.76 -16.82
CA ALA A 470 -3.64 -12.01 -16.23
C ALA A 470 -3.57 -11.89 -14.70
N ASP A 471 -4.14 -12.86 -13.97
CA ASP A 471 -4.16 -12.83 -12.51
C ASP A 471 -2.79 -13.07 -11.86
N GLY A 472 -1.78 -13.51 -12.63
CA GLY A 472 -0.46 -13.78 -12.07
C GLY A 472 0.12 -12.57 -11.32
N GLY A 473 0.35 -12.72 -10.01
CA GLY A 473 0.79 -11.63 -9.13
C GLY A 473 -0.31 -10.71 -8.61
N TYR A 474 -1.56 -10.89 -9.02
CA TYR A 474 -2.73 -10.08 -8.64
C TYR A 474 -3.82 -10.92 -7.97
N ALA A 475 -4.71 -10.24 -7.26
CA ALA A 475 -5.86 -10.90 -6.64
C ALA A 475 -6.93 -11.23 -7.69
N ARG A 476 -7.28 -12.49 -7.83
CA ARG A 476 -8.32 -12.93 -8.76
C ARG A 476 -9.68 -12.33 -8.41
N GLY A 477 -10.41 -11.87 -9.43
CA GLY A 477 -11.71 -11.22 -9.25
C GLY A 477 -11.65 -9.79 -8.72
N ALA A 478 -10.45 -9.23 -8.62
CA ALA A 478 -10.21 -7.85 -8.28
C ALA A 478 -9.97 -7.02 -9.55
N GLN A 479 -10.58 -5.84 -9.63
CA GLN A 479 -10.24 -4.80 -10.60
C GLN A 479 -10.08 -3.49 -9.87
N ILE A 480 -8.99 -2.80 -10.15
CA ILE A 480 -8.72 -1.48 -9.61
C ILE A 480 -8.12 -0.66 -10.75
N GLU A 481 -8.83 0.35 -11.18
CA GLU A 481 -8.36 1.26 -12.23
C GLU A 481 -8.49 2.70 -11.76
N PHE A 482 -7.44 3.47 -12.01
CA PHE A 482 -7.48 4.91 -11.83
C PHE A 482 -7.07 5.59 -13.13
N PHE A 483 -7.82 6.63 -13.47
CA PHE A 483 -7.58 7.47 -14.64
C PHE A 483 -7.56 6.70 -15.97
N ASP A 484 -8.39 5.65 -16.11
CA ASP A 484 -8.61 5.00 -17.41
C ASP A 484 -9.30 5.97 -18.37
N PHE A 485 -8.80 6.09 -19.59
CA PHE A 485 -9.40 6.93 -20.63
C PHE A 485 -9.27 6.29 -22.01
N GLY A 486 -10.28 6.56 -22.88
CA GLY A 486 -10.30 6.09 -24.24
C GLY A 486 -10.56 7.21 -25.24
N VAL A 487 -9.74 7.30 -26.28
CA VAL A 487 -9.91 8.23 -27.40
C VAL A 487 -10.06 7.43 -28.68
N ARG A 488 -11.15 7.69 -29.44
CA ARG A 488 -11.39 7.08 -30.75
C ARG A 488 -11.31 8.11 -31.85
N HIS A 489 -10.75 7.67 -32.97
CA HIS A 489 -10.85 8.36 -34.23
C HIS A 489 -11.66 7.50 -35.19
N TYR A 490 -12.81 8.00 -35.59
CA TYR A 490 -13.72 7.35 -36.54
C TYR A 490 -13.43 7.85 -37.94
N ASP A 491 -13.66 6.99 -38.95
CA ASP A 491 -13.70 7.40 -40.34
C ASP A 491 -14.94 8.29 -40.60
N GLY A 492 -14.90 9.14 -41.64
CA GLY A 492 -15.96 10.06 -42.01
C GLY A 492 -16.07 11.28 -41.11
N ASP A 493 -17.31 11.79 -40.96
CA ASP A 493 -17.58 13.09 -40.34
C ASP A 493 -17.48 13.11 -38.80
N ILE A 494 -17.42 11.92 -38.14
CA ILE A 494 -17.37 11.83 -36.67
C ILE A 494 -16.04 12.31 -36.15
N GLY A 495 -14.91 11.97 -36.82
CA GLY A 495 -13.56 12.38 -36.45
C GLY A 495 -13.08 11.82 -35.08
N SER A 496 -12.20 12.58 -34.41
CA SER A 496 -11.63 12.19 -33.11
C SER A 496 -12.50 12.65 -31.95
N ARG A 497 -12.76 11.74 -31.00
CA ARG A 497 -13.50 12.07 -29.79
C ARG A 497 -13.05 11.24 -28.58
N MET A 498 -13.20 11.81 -27.40
CA MET A 498 -13.08 11.10 -26.14
C MET A 498 -14.32 10.18 -25.99
N GLU A 499 -14.11 8.91 -25.72
CA GLU A 499 -15.21 7.96 -25.48
C GLU A 499 -15.60 7.92 -24.01
N ASP A 500 -14.60 7.83 -23.14
CA ASP A 500 -14.78 7.80 -21.69
C ASP A 500 -13.52 8.31 -20.96
N VAL A 501 -13.74 8.78 -19.74
CA VAL A 501 -12.71 9.04 -18.74
C VAL A 501 -13.23 8.53 -17.41
N THR A 502 -12.56 7.56 -16.85
CA THR A 502 -12.92 6.93 -15.57
C THR A 502 -11.85 7.21 -14.54
N PRO A 503 -12.01 8.24 -13.69
CA PRO A 503 -11.08 8.54 -12.60
C PRO A 503 -10.88 7.37 -11.65
N VAL A 504 -11.95 6.66 -11.31
CA VAL A 504 -11.92 5.51 -10.39
C VAL A 504 -12.87 4.42 -10.87
N ARG A 505 -12.38 3.19 -10.95
CA ARG A 505 -13.18 1.97 -11.09
C ARG A 505 -12.63 0.88 -10.21
N ILE A 506 -13.45 0.35 -9.32
CA ILE A 506 -13.09 -0.71 -8.39
C ILE A 506 -14.16 -1.79 -8.46
N ILE A 507 -13.74 -3.05 -8.66
CA ILE A 507 -14.65 -4.20 -8.69
C ILE A 507 -14.04 -5.28 -7.83
N SER A 508 -14.82 -5.80 -6.89
CA SER A 508 -14.49 -6.93 -6.02
C SER A 508 -15.47 -8.06 -6.29
N ILE A 509 -15.05 -9.07 -7.04
CA ILE A 509 -15.82 -10.28 -7.26
C ILE A 509 -15.24 -11.36 -6.34
N ALA A 510 -15.87 -11.55 -5.18
CA ALA A 510 -15.41 -12.44 -4.13
C ALA A 510 -16.31 -13.71 -4.11
N PRO A 511 -15.80 -14.87 -4.54
CA PRO A 511 -16.61 -16.10 -4.61
C PRO A 511 -16.99 -16.62 -3.23
N ARG A 512 -18.20 -17.14 -3.14
CA ARG A 512 -18.82 -17.67 -1.92
C ARG A 512 -18.72 -19.18 -1.86
N ASN A 513 -18.53 -19.69 -0.65
CA ASN A 513 -18.69 -21.09 -0.31
C ASN A 513 -19.34 -21.22 1.09
N GLU A 514 -19.42 -22.44 1.63
CA GLU A 514 -20.04 -22.69 2.94
C GLU A 514 -19.35 -21.91 4.07
N PHE A 515 -18.02 -21.79 4.05
CA PHE A 515 -17.20 -21.14 5.07
C PHE A 515 -17.11 -19.61 4.86
N PHE A 516 -16.97 -19.17 3.63
CA PHE A 516 -16.79 -17.77 3.28
C PHE A 516 -17.99 -17.26 2.48
N GLN A 517 -18.65 -16.23 3.01
CA GLN A 517 -19.84 -15.64 2.39
C GLN A 517 -19.68 -14.14 2.17
N PRO A 518 -18.63 -13.70 1.44
CA PRO A 518 -18.43 -12.28 1.14
C PRO A 518 -19.52 -11.74 0.24
N LEU A 519 -19.71 -10.43 0.25
CA LEU A 519 -20.44 -9.70 -0.78
C LEU A 519 -19.45 -9.23 -1.84
N SER A 520 -19.85 -9.39 -3.10
CA SER A 520 -19.20 -8.76 -4.22
C SER A 520 -19.76 -7.35 -4.41
N TRP A 521 -18.92 -6.42 -4.88
CA TRP A 521 -19.34 -5.05 -5.07
C TRP A 521 -18.58 -4.38 -6.22
N LYS A 522 -19.18 -3.33 -6.79
CA LYS A 522 -18.56 -2.47 -7.80
C LYS A 522 -18.78 -1.01 -7.43
N PHE A 523 -17.83 -0.19 -7.79
CA PHE A 523 -17.93 1.26 -7.76
C PHE A 523 -17.14 1.84 -8.92
N ASP A 524 -17.75 2.72 -9.71
CA ASP A 524 -17.02 3.54 -10.67
C ASP A 524 -17.67 4.92 -10.81
N THR A 525 -16.83 5.87 -11.20
CA THR A 525 -17.25 7.24 -11.49
C THR A 525 -16.45 7.81 -12.64
N GLY A 526 -17.10 8.64 -13.45
CA GLY A 526 -16.43 9.26 -14.59
C GLY A 526 -17.41 9.78 -15.64
N TRP A 527 -16.86 10.08 -16.79
CA TRP A 527 -17.58 10.56 -17.95
C TRP A 527 -17.57 9.47 -19.03
N ALA A 528 -18.73 9.12 -19.55
CA ALA A 528 -18.88 8.18 -20.65
C ALA A 528 -19.89 8.70 -21.67
N ARG A 529 -19.72 8.26 -22.94
CA ARG A 529 -20.72 8.58 -23.99
C ARG A 529 -22.07 7.94 -23.66
N ARG A 530 -23.08 8.75 -23.61
CA ARG A 530 -24.50 8.32 -23.52
C ARG A 530 -25.24 8.80 -24.73
N ARG A 531 -25.97 7.90 -25.40
CA ARG A 531 -26.91 8.27 -26.45
C ARG A 531 -28.15 8.88 -25.80
N ILE A 532 -28.58 10.06 -26.25
CA ILE A 532 -29.79 10.76 -25.76
C ILE A 532 -30.87 10.84 -26.85
N ALA A 533 -32.04 11.35 -26.51
CA ALA A 533 -33.23 11.26 -27.34
C ALA A 533 -33.07 11.91 -28.73
N ASP A 534 -32.27 12.95 -28.89
CA ASP A 534 -31.97 13.61 -30.17
C ASP A 534 -30.95 12.82 -31.05
N GLY A 535 -30.48 11.68 -30.58
CA GLY A 535 -29.49 10.83 -31.26
C GLY A 535 -28.03 11.25 -31.06
N SER A 536 -27.74 12.35 -30.36
CA SER A 536 -26.38 12.75 -30.01
C SER A 536 -25.79 11.88 -28.90
N GLU A 537 -24.48 11.89 -28.78
CA GLU A 537 -23.74 11.09 -27.78
C GLU A 537 -22.82 12.00 -26.93
N PRO A 538 -23.37 12.83 -26.02
CA PRO A 538 -22.53 13.61 -25.09
C PRO A 538 -21.75 12.75 -24.12
N LEU A 539 -20.62 13.29 -23.61
CA LEU A 539 -19.95 12.76 -22.40
C LEU A 539 -20.80 13.17 -21.21
N VAL A 540 -21.39 12.20 -20.53
CA VAL A 540 -22.23 12.39 -19.35
C VAL A 540 -21.47 11.91 -18.13
N PHE A 541 -21.46 12.73 -17.06
CA PHE A 541 -20.90 12.31 -15.79
C PHE A 541 -21.82 11.29 -15.12
N GLY A 542 -21.21 10.21 -14.62
CA GLY A 542 -21.91 9.14 -13.92
C GLY A 542 -21.21 8.67 -12.66
N VAL A 543 -22.01 8.20 -11.72
CA VAL A 543 -21.57 7.42 -10.55
C VAL A 543 -22.35 6.11 -10.56
N HIS A 544 -21.63 5.02 -10.51
CA HIS A 544 -22.18 3.66 -10.57
C HIS A 544 -21.76 2.89 -9.33
N GLY A 545 -22.71 2.19 -8.73
CA GLY A 545 -22.48 1.30 -7.60
C GLY A 545 -23.24 0.00 -7.77
N ALA A 546 -22.67 -1.10 -7.29
CA ALA A 546 -23.37 -2.38 -7.32
C ALA A 546 -23.00 -3.24 -6.11
N THR A 547 -23.95 -4.08 -5.71
CA THR A 547 -23.73 -5.17 -4.74
C THR A 547 -24.23 -6.48 -5.31
N GLY A 548 -23.55 -7.59 -4.98
CA GLY A 548 -23.89 -8.86 -5.60
C GLY A 548 -23.22 -10.05 -4.94
N LEU A 549 -23.36 -11.18 -5.61
CA LEU A 549 -22.86 -12.48 -5.17
C LEU A 549 -22.06 -13.13 -6.30
N ALA A 550 -21.07 -13.94 -5.94
CA ALA A 550 -20.26 -14.67 -6.89
C ALA A 550 -20.00 -16.11 -6.42
N TRP A 551 -19.76 -17.01 -7.36
CA TRP A 551 -19.44 -18.41 -7.12
C TRP A 551 -18.37 -18.89 -8.09
N VAL A 552 -17.54 -19.82 -7.63
CA VAL A 552 -16.70 -20.62 -8.50
C VAL A 552 -17.46 -21.88 -8.87
N VAL A 553 -17.60 -22.14 -10.16
CA VAL A 553 -18.29 -23.32 -10.69
C VAL A 553 -17.25 -24.23 -11.35
N PRO A 554 -17.26 -25.55 -11.06
CA PRO A 554 -16.45 -26.51 -11.81
C PRO A 554 -16.83 -26.50 -13.28
N ASP A 555 -15.86 -26.51 -14.17
CA ASP A 555 -16.07 -26.60 -15.60
C ASP A 555 -15.39 -27.81 -16.23
N PRO A 556 -15.83 -28.24 -17.44
CA PRO A 556 -15.28 -29.41 -18.11
C PRO A 556 -13.82 -29.24 -18.55
N PHE A 557 -13.28 -28.03 -18.57
CA PHE A 557 -11.91 -27.73 -18.98
C PHE A 557 -10.92 -27.79 -17.80
N ARG A 558 -11.37 -28.18 -16.58
CA ARG A 558 -10.62 -28.15 -15.32
C ARG A 558 -10.12 -26.75 -14.94
N SER A 559 -10.74 -25.73 -15.50
CA SER A 559 -10.52 -24.35 -15.11
C SER A 559 -11.46 -23.96 -13.97
N THR A 560 -11.25 -22.79 -13.42
CA THR A 560 -12.17 -22.22 -12.42
C THR A 560 -13.03 -21.17 -13.10
N THR A 561 -14.30 -21.49 -13.34
CA THR A 561 -15.24 -20.53 -13.89
C THR A 561 -15.86 -19.70 -12.78
N LEU A 562 -15.69 -18.39 -12.86
CA LEU A 562 -16.28 -17.40 -11.95
C LEU A 562 -17.61 -16.91 -12.51
N VAL A 563 -18.70 -17.13 -11.78
CA VAL A 563 -20.06 -16.66 -12.13
C VAL A 563 -20.47 -15.63 -11.09
N TYR A 564 -21.05 -14.52 -11.52
CA TYR A 564 -21.47 -13.45 -10.63
C TYR A 564 -22.76 -12.76 -11.08
N ALA A 565 -23.49 -12.25 -10.09
CA ALA A 565 -24.70 -11.47 -10.30
C ALA A 565 -24.69 -10.25 -9.39
N PHE A 566 -25.10 -9.09 -9.93
CA PHE A 566 -25.19 -7.83 -9.19
C PHE A 566 -26.57 -7.18 -9.37
N ILE A 567 -26.92 -6.35 -8.40
CA ILE A 567 -27.89 -5.27 -8.56
C ILE A 567 -27.08 -3.98 -8.66
N GLU A 568 -27.23 -3.29 -9.76
CA GLU A 568 -26.52 -2.05 -10.08
C GLU A 568 -27.41 -0.85 -9.84
N SER A 569 -26.82 0.27 -9.45
CA SER A 569 -27.45 1.58 -9.33
C SER A 569 -26.60 2.60 -10.07
N THR A 570 -27.22 3.48 -10.81
CA THR A 570 -26.56 4.50 -11.64
C THR A 570 -27.18 5.84 -11.38
N ALA A 571 -26.38 6.86 -11.16
CA ALA A 571 -26.78 8.26 -11.18
C ALA A 571 -25.98 8.99 -12.25
N GLN A 572 -26.63 9.74 -13.12
CA GLN A 572 -25.98 10.50 -14.19
C GLN A 572 -26.45 11.96 -14.15
N VAL A 573 -25.52 12.88 -14.48
CA VAL A 573 -25.80 14.31 -14.50
C VAL A 573 -25.15 14.93 -15.73
N ASP A 574 -25.93 15.66 -16.53
CA ASP A 574 -25.42 16.48 -17.64
C ASP A 574 -26.50 17.50 -18.06
N GLN A 575 -26.11 18.69 -18.48
CA GLN A 575 -27.01 19.73 -18.93
C GLN A 575 -27.74 19.39 -20.24
N ARG A 576 -27.27 18.41 -21.02
CA ARG A 576 -27.87 17.95 -22.28
C ARG A 576 -28.92 16.86 -22.08
N LEU A 577 -29.08 16.36 -20.88
CA LEU A 577 -30.21 15.54 -20.48
C LEU A 577 -31.44 16.44 -20.34
N ASP A 578 -32.61 15.99 -20.77
CA ASP A 578 -33.85 16.80 -20.73
C ASP A 578 -34.19 17.24 -19.31
N SER A 579 -34.01 16.37 -18.34
CA SER A 579 -34.17 16.65 -16.89
C SER A 579 -32.92 17.11 -16.18
N GLY A 580 -31.76 17.16 -16.85
CA GLY A 580 -30.47 17.44 -16.26
C GLY A 580 -29.84 16.28 -15.48
N PHE A 581 -30.59 15.21 -15.23
CA PHE A 581 -30.12 14.01 -14.51
C PHE A 581 -30.88 12.76 -14.92
N ALA A 582 -30.31 11.60 -14.57
CA ALA A 582 -30.99 10.31 -14.72
C ALA A 582 -30.59 9.37 -13.59
N LEU A 583 -31.58 8.73 -12.94
CA LEU A 583 -31.34 7.70 -11.92
C LEU A 583 -31.88 6.36 -12.42
N GLY A 584 -31.05 5.34 -12.39
CA GLY A 584 -31.37 4.02 -12.86
C GLY A 584 -30.91 2.91 -11.92
N ALA A 585 -31.55 1.75 -12.05
CA ALA A 585 -31.11 0.52 -11.39
C ALA A 585 -31.48 -0.69 -12.22
N GLY A 586 -30.79 -1.81 -12.00
CA GLY A 586 -31.09 -3.06 -12.65
C GLY A 586 -30.08 -4.17 -12.40
N PRO A 587 -30.36 -5.38 -12.90
CA PRO A 587 -29.49 -6.52 -12.73
C PRO A 587 -28.32 -6.52 -13.71
N SER A 588 -27.19 -7.11 -13.28
CA SER A 588 -26.14 -7.57 -14.18
C SER A 588 -25.66 -8.98 -13.82
N LEU A 589 -25.30 -9.72 -14.85
CA LEU A 589 -24.78 -11.08 -14.77
C LEU A 589 -23.47 -11.16 -15.52
N GLY A 590 -22.56 -11.99 -15.05
CA GLY A 590 -21.32 -12.23 -15.76
C GLY A 590 -20.73 -13.58 -15.45
N VAL A 591 -19.91 -14.05 -16.40
CA VAL A 591 -19.13 -15.27 -16.30
C VAL A 591 -17.73 -14.99 -16.83
N GLN A 592 -16.74 -15.49 -16.14
CA GLN A 592 -15.32 -15.42 -16.53
C GLN A 592 -14.70 -16.79 -16.39
N CYS A 593 -14.01 -17.24 -17.43
CA CYS A 593 -13.39 -18.56 -17.50
C CYS A 593 -11.97 -18.43 -18.11
N ASP A 594 -11.03 -19.12 -17.52
CA ASP A 594 -9.68 -19.29 -18.06
C ASP A 594 -9.66 -20.59 -18.88
N LEU A 595 -9.79 -20.50 -20.20
CA LEU A 595 -9.75 -21.67 -21.09
C LEU A 595 -8.40 -22.37 -21.06
N THR A 596 -7.34 -21.57 -20.94
CA THR A 596 -5.95 -21.99 -20.71
C THR A 596 -5.27 -20.96 -19.81
N SER A 597 -4.02 -21.22 -19.38
CA SER A 597 -3.19 -20.23 -18.64
C SER A 597 -2.96 -18.92 -19.42
N ARG A 598 -3.16 -18.92 -20.76
CA ARG A 598 -2.99 -17.75 -21.61
C ARG A 598 -4.27 -17.18 -22.19
N TRP A 599 -5.38 -17.93 -22.15
CA TRP A 599 -6.63 -17.54 -22.81
C TRP A 599 -7.76 -17.40 -21.80
N ARG A 600 -8.20 -16.16 -21.60
CA ARG A 600 -9.36 -15.81 -20.76
C ARG A 600 -10.53 -15.40 -21.63
N THR A 601 -11.71 -15.87 -21.26
CA THR A 601 -12.99 -15.47 -21.83
C THR A 601 -13.91 -14.94 -20.74
N ALA A 602 -14.68 -13.91 -21.05
CA ALA A 602 -15.73 -13.40 -20.19
C ALA A 602 -16.95 -12.99 -21.01
N ALA A 603 -18.14 -13.27 -20.49
CA ALA A 603 -19.38 -12.76 -21.02
C ALA A 603 -20.17 -12.03 -19.93
N TYR A 604 -20.88 -11.01 -20.31
CA TYR A 604 -21.70 -10.22 -19.41
C TYR A 604 -23.03 -9.79 -20.05
N LEU A 605 -24.02 -9.55 -19.18
CA LEU A 605 -25.31 -8.97 -19.55
C LEU A 605 -25.70 -8.00 -18.43
N THR A 606 -26.01 -6.76 -18.79
CA THR A 606 -26.49 -5.72 -17.88
C THR A 606 -27.74 -5.10 -18.42
N GLY A 607 -28.76 -4.98 -17.58
CA GLY A 607 -29.98 -4.27 -17.92
C GLY A 607 -30.30 -3.23 -16.85
N GLN A 608 -30.59 -2.00 -17.24
CA GLN A 608 -30.94 -0.94 -16.28
C GLN A 608 -32.20 -0.21 -16.75
N ARG A 609 -33.05 0.12 -15.80
CA ARG A 609 -34.18 1.02 -15.99
C ARG A 609 -33.90 2.33 -15.28
N PHE A 610 -33.84 3.39 -16.05
CA PHE A 610 -33.80 4.75 -15.52
C PHE A 610 -35.28 5.16 -15.22
N PHE A 611 -35.54 5.47 -13.96
CA PHE A 611 -36.90 5.67 -13.44
C PHE A 611 -37.13 7.08 -12.89
N ALA A 612 -36.10 7.92 -12.79
CA ALA A 612 -36.20 9.31 -12.40
C ALA A 612 -35.26 10.18 -13.24
N GLY A 613 -35.70 11.40 -13.54
CA GLY A 613 -35.04 12.27 -14.52
C GLY A 613 -35.35 11.78 -15.94
N ASP A 614 -34.33 11.69 -16.78
CA ASP A 614 -34.46 11.13 -18.14
C ASP A 614 -34.66 9.62 -18.05
N THR A 615 -35.90 9.19 -18.36
CA THR A 615 -36.30 7.79 -18.21
C THR A 615 -36.02 7.00 -19.48
N ASP A 616 -35.31 5.87 -19.32
CA ASP A 616 -34.98 4.94 -20.40
C ASP A 616 -34.81 3.52 -19.86
N THR A 617 -34.76 2.54 -20.76
CA THR A 617 -34.36 1.17 -20.45
C THR A 617 -33.18 0.80 -21.32
N THR A 618 -32.05 0.59 -20.69
CA THR A 618 -30.77 0.27 -21.36
C THR A 618 -30.44 -1.21 -21.20
N TRP A 619 -29.82 -1.78 -22.22
CA TRP A 619 -29.26 -3.12 -22.20
C TRP A 619 -27.84 -3.10 -22.79
N SER A 620 -26.95 -3.84 -22.20
CA SER A 620 -25.60 -4.08 -22.71
C SER A 620 -25.23 -5.52 -22.48
N GLY A 621 -24.80 -6.20 -23.54
CA GLY A 621 -24.28 -7.56 -23.45
C GLY A 621 -23.02 -7.70 -24.28
N GLY A 622 -22.06 -8.48 -23.83
CA GLY A 622 -20.80 -8.62 -24.53
C GLY A 622 -20.03 -9.89 -24.23
N LEU A 623 -19.14 -10.18 -25.16
CA LEU A 623 -18.13 -11.25 -25.07
C LEU A 623 -16.75 -10.61 -25.17
N ARG A 624 -15.91 -10.90 -24.21
CA ARG A 624 -14.52 -10.45 -24.18
C ARG A 624 -13.60 -11.66 -24.22
N GLN A 625 -12.57 -11.55 -25.04
CA GLN A 625 -11.52 -12.56 -25.16
C GLN A 625 -10.20 -11.87 -24.93
N ARG A 626 -9.30 -12.52 -24.18
CA ARG A 626 -7.93 -12.06 -24.00
C ARG A 626 -6.96 -13.23 -24.15
N TYR A 627 -5.95 -13.02 -24.98
CA TYR A 627 -4.85 -13.97 -25.18
C TYR A 627 -3.53 -13.33 -24.75
N THR A 628 -2.90 -13.89 -23.74
CA THR A 628 -1.60 -13.44 -23.20
C THR A 628 -0.49 -13.88 -24.16
N LEU A 629 0.23 -12.91 -24.73
CA LEU A 629 1.41 -13.16 -25.57
C LEU A 629 2.63 -13.43 -24.70
N ASP A 630 2.88 -12.55 -23.77
CA ASP A 630 3.90 -12.63 -22.70
C ASP A 630 3.43 -11.86 -21.45
N THR A 631 4.31 -11.66 -20.47
CA THR A 631 3.95 -11.00 -19.20
C THR A 631 3.36 -9.60 -19.43
N ASN A 632 3.87 -8.86 -20.42
CA ASN A 632 3.50 -7.45 -20.62
C ASN A 632 2.76 -7.16 -21.93
N HIS A 633 2.38 -8.20 -22.70
CA HIS A 633 1.61 -8.02 -23.94
C HIS A 633 0.45 -8.99 -24.01
N ALA A 634 -0.69 -8.49 -24.47
CA ALA A 634 -1.87 -9.30 -24.74
C ALA A 634 -2.64 -8.83 -25.96
N LEU A 635 -3.32 -9.76 -26.62
CA LEU A 635 -4.35 -9.47 -27.61
C LEU A 635 -5.71 -9.54 -26.93
N ARG A 636 -6.57 -8.57 -27.23
CA ARG A 636 -7.94 -8.52 -26.74
C ARG A 636 -8.94 -8.40 -27.91
N LEU A 637 -10.05 -9.13 -27.81
CA LEU A 637 -11.21 -9.01 -28.68
C LEU A 637 -12.42 -8.72 -27.80
N ASP A 638 -13.09 -7.60 -28.05
CA ASP A 638 -14.32 -7.21 -27.38
C ASP A 638 -15.45 -7.13 -28.40
N LEU A 639 -16.53 -7.82 -28.13
CA LEU A 639 -17.76 -7.79 -28.92
C LEU A 639 -18.88 -7.34 -27.99
N SER A 640 -19.62 -6.32 -28.35
CA SER A 640 -20.79 -5.88 -27.57
C SER A 640 -21.99 -5.58 -28.42
N HIS A 641 -23.17 -5.74 -27.82
CA HIS A 641 -24.47 -5.25 -28.31
C HIS A 641 -25.07 -4.37 -27.23
N ASP A 642 -25.34 -3.14 -27.60
CA ASP A 642 -25.82 -2.11 -26.69
C ASP A 642 -27.13 -1.55 -27.16
N ARG A 643 -28.04 -1.16 -26.24
CA ARG A 643 -29.32 -0.50 -26.51
C ARG A 643 -29.57 0.64 -25.54
N GLN A 644 -29.82 1.82 -26.08
CA GLN A 644 -30.25 3.03 -25.36
C GLN A 644 -31.23 3.80 -26.22
N GLU A 645 -32.16 4.53 -25.64
CA GLU A 645 -33.14 5.37 -26.31
C GLU A 645 -33.82 4.67 -27.51
N LYS A 646 -34.19 3.38 -27.32
CA LYS A 646 -34.79 2.52 -28.34
C LYS A 646 -33.90 2.23 -29.56
N GLN A 647 -32.70 2.70 -29.60
CA GLN A 647 -31.68 2.40 -30.61
C GLN A 647 -30.74 1.32 -30.13
N SER A 648 -30.26 0.48 -31.03
CA SER A 648 -29.28 -0.56 -30.72
C SER A 648 -28.11 -0.52 -31.69
N TRP A 649 -26.93 -0.87 -31.23
CA TRP A 649 -25.73 -0.94 -32.06
C TRP A 649 -24.81 -2.09 -31.61
N ASN A 650 -23.99 -2.53 -32.53
CA ASN A 650 -22.95 -3.52 -32.27
C ASN A 650 -21.57 -2.83 -32.29
N THR A 651 -20.71 -3.26 -31.40
CA THR A 651 -19.31 -2.87 -31.42
C THR A 651 -18.44 -4.13 -31.49
N ALA A 652 -17.45 -4.14 -32.38
CA ALA A 652 -16.41 -5.15 -32.44
C ALA A 652 -15.05 -4.43 -32.42
N LEU A 653 -14.14 -4.85 -31.54
CA LEU A 653 -12.85 -4.23 -31.34
C LEU A 653 -11.79 -5.32 -31.13
N ILE A 654 -10.64 -5.16 -31.78
CA ILE A 654 -9.43 -5.91 -31.49
C ILE A 654 -8.36 -4.94 -30.98
N ALA A 655 -7.68 -5.29 -29.91
CA ALA A 655 -6.69 -4.46 -29.27
C ALA A 655 -5.38 -5.22 -29.01
N LEU A 656 -4.28 -4.50 -29.07
CA LEU A 656 -2.98 -4.89 -28.51
C LEU A 656 -2.78 -4.11 -27.22
N ASP A 657 -2.75 -4.80 -26.11
CA ASP A 657 -2.48 -4.26 -24.80
C ASP A 657 -0.98 -4.38 -24.50
N TRP A 658 -0.37 -3.29 -24.04
CA TRP A 658 1.01 -3.22 -23.56
C TRP A 658 1.02 -2.73 -22.12
N TYR A 659 1.62 -3.53 -21.21
CA TYR A 659 1.75 -3.24 -19.79
C TYR A 659 3.19 -2.83 -19.46
N PHE A 660 3.35 -1.84 -18.60
CA PHE A 660 4.67 -1.32 -18.22
C PHE A 660 4.70 -0.73 -16.81
#